data_3f1981bd4e0c82bfc6093004393dbce6
#
_entry.id   3f1981bd4e0c82bfc6093004393dbce6
#
_cell.length_a   1.000
_cell.length_b   1.000
_cell.length_c   1.000
_cell.angle_alpha   90.00
_cell.angle_beta   90.00
_cell.angle_gamma   90.00
#
_symmetry.space_group_name_H-M   'P 1'
#
loop_
_entity.id
_entity.type
_entity.pdbx_description
1 polymer ?
#
loop_
_entity_poly.entity_id
_entity_poly.type
_entity_poly.pdbx_seq_one_letter_code
_entity_poly.pdbx_strand_id
1 'polypeptide(L)'
;MRRILLITAILMANVMTMSGAKKSVIDRIEPTDWFVGMKNPTVQLMVYGKGIRDVKSVTTDYPGVVIDSLVRLDSPNYLLIYLNLKDAQPGTMTLNFKSEKGKVNSEKFALKAREKKGEERMGFTNADVLYMLMPDRFAQGANHPKQIPGMRPYVEDRSKPSLRHGGDLNGIREHLDYFKELGVTALWFTPVLENDSPDSKNGFSTYHGYATTNYYKVDPRFGTNEDYKRLCDEAHAMGLKIVMDMIFNHSGFEHPWTKDMPSKDWLNTPEWLCEDASGRDPMTGFTANSDGSEPAKSKYLQTSYQLTPVVDPYASKVDLKETVEGWFVPSMPDLNQHNPHLMRYLIQNSIWWIETVGIDGIRMDTYPYAYDDAMAQWMKEIDEEYPNFNTVGETWVIEPAYTATWQKDSKLAKKNSYLKTVMDFSFYDKINQAKNEETTWQGLNRVYSNFVYDYLYPNPSSVMAFIENHDTDRFLGNGKDTLALKQALALLLTVNRIPQLYYGTEVLMNGTKEVTDGNVRCDFPGGFPGDEHNCFTKEGRTKAEQSMFQWTSRLLHWRQGNEVITKGKMTQFMPNKGIYVVARQYQGKTALTILNGTSKPATMDVERYAEVIGSAQKAKDILTGHYYDLTKNLELKPRQSLILEY
;
A
#
# COMPACT_ATOMS: atom_id res chain seq x y z
N MET A 1 -63.78 -30.35 -55.25
CA MET A 1 -62.73 -31.30 -54.88
C MET A 1 -61.55 -30.52 -54.33
N ARG A 2 -61.26 -30.64 -53.11
CA ARG A 2 -60.02 -30.66 -52.31
C ARG A 2 -60.33 -30.21 -50.89
N ARG A 3 -60.24 -31.17 -50.02
CA ARG A 3 -60.39 -31.04 -48.60
C ARG A 3 -59.14 -30.29 -48.05
N ILE A 4 -59.37 -29.29 -47.23
CA ILE A 4 -58.32 -28.65 -46.41
C ILE A 4 -58.53 -29.14 -44.98
N LEU A 5 -57.53 -29.89 -44.46
CA LEU A 5 -57.43 -30.32 -43.07
C LEU A 5 -56.99 -29.13 -42.22
N LEU A 6 -57.77 -28.76 -41.24
CA LEU A 6 -57.38 -27.87 -40.16
C LEU A 6 -56.60 -28.70 -39.09
N ILE A 7 -55.32 -28.43 -38.91
CA ILE A 7 -54.57 -28.93 -37.76
C ILE A 7 -54.57 -27.87 -36.70
N THR A 8 -55.26 -28.12 -35.60
CA THR A 8 -55.30 -27.27 -34.40
C THR A 8 -54.09 -27.65 -33.55
N ALA A 9 -53.06 -26.82 -33.53
CA ALA A 9 -51.93 -26.94 -32.61
C ALA A 9 -52.32 -26.32 -31.27
N ILE A 10 -52.43 -27.16 -30.23
CA ILE A 10 -52.58 -26.74 -28.84
C ILE A 10 -51.20 -26.30 -28.36
N LEU A 11 -50.97 -25.01 -28.21
CA LEU A 11 -49.82 -24.45 -27.48
C LEU A 11 -50.15 -24.59 -25.97
N MET A 12 -49.54 -25.55 -25.30
CA MET A 12 -49.44 -25.50 -23.84
C MET A 12 -48.40 -24.41 -23.47
N ALA A 13 -48.88 -23.27 -23.02
CA ALA A 13 -48.06 -22.29 -22.33
C ALA A 13 -47.67 -22.79 -20.96
N ASN A 14 -46.43 -23.27 -20.82
CA ASN A 14 -45.81 -23.46 -19.51
C ASN A 14 -45.59 -22.07 -18.90
N VAL A 15 -46.52 -21.61 -18.07
CA VAL A 15 -46.30 -20.51 -17.15
C VAL A 15 -45.34 -21.02 -16.09
N MET A 16 -44.05 -20.85 -16.31
CA MET A 16 -43.06 -20.87 -15.21
C MET A 16 -43.43 -19.70 -14.29
N THR A 17 -44.12 -20.01 -13.21
CA THR A 17 -44.18 -19.11 -12.05
C THR A 17 -42.73 -18.96 -11.56
N MET A 18 -42.07 -17.87 -11.96
CA MET A 18 -40.92 -17.39 -11.23
C MET A 18 -41.39 -17.13 -9.80
N SER A 19 -41.10 -18.07 -8.92
CA SER A 19 -41.17 -17.85 -7.48
C SER A 19 -40.21 -16.67 -7.22
N GLY A 20 -40.76 -15.47 -7.04
CA GLY A 20 -40.01 -14.31 -6.60
C GLY A 20 -39.32 -14.70 -5.29
N ALA A 21 -38.00 -14.87 -5.35
CA ALA A 21 -37.21 -15.06 -4.15
C ALA A 21 -37.59 -13.93 -3.19
N LYS A 22 -38.15 -14.24 -2.04
CA LYS A 22 -38.44 -13.23 -1.02
C LYS A 22 -37.15 -12.52 -0.72
N LYS A 23 -37.11 -11.22 -1.01
CA LYS A 23 -35.93 -10.37 -0.73
C LYS A 23 -35.54 -10.59 0.74
N SER A 24 -34.33 -11.02 0.98
CA SER A 24 -33.79 -11.18 2.34
C SER A 24 -33.91 -9.84 3.08
N VAL A 25 -34.08 -9.87 4.37
CA VAL A 25 -34.00 -8.68 5.23
C VAL A 25 -32.53 -8.29 5.42
N ILE A 26 -31.62 -9.22 5.10
CA ILE A 26 -30.18 -9.05 5.22
C ILE A 26 -29.63 -8.68 3.84
N ASP A 27 -29.00 -7.53 3.76
CA ASP A 27 -28.40 -7.01 2.53
C ASP A 27 -26.93 -7.43 2.41
N ARG A 28 -26.18 -7.50 3.54
CA ARG A 28 -24.78 -7.95 3.55
C ARG A 28 -24.34 -8.46 4.91
N ILE A 29 -23.31 -9.32 4.90
CA ILE A 29 -22.58 -9.80 6.07
C ILE A 29 -21.09 -9.57 5.78
N GLU A 30 -20.38 -8.98 6.72
CA GLU A 30 -18.93 -8.68 6.60
C GLU A 30 -18.19 -9.20 7.86
N PRO A 31 -17.09 -9.94 7.67
CA PRO A 31 -16.54 -10.45 6.41
C PRO A 31 -17.52 -11.35 5.66
N THR A 32 -17.31 -11.56 4.36
CA THR A 32 -18.19 -12.36 3.50
C THR A 32 -18.07 -13.87 3.75
N ASP A 33 -16.96 -14.27 4.33
CA ASP A 33 -16.59 -15.63 4.75
C ASP A 33 -15.46 -15.53 5.78
N TRP A 34 -15.09 -16.65 6.42
CA TRP A 34 -14.01 -16.66 7.39
C TRP A 34 -13.21 -17.97 7.37
N PHE A 35 -12.12 -18.01 8.11
CA PHE A 35 -11.19 -19.14 8.16
C PHE A 35 -11.21 -19.81 9.53
N VAL A 36 -11.16 -21.14 9.53
CA VAL A 36 -11.01 -21.94 10.77
C VAL A 36 -9.54 -22.14 11.12
N GLY A 37 -9.26 -22.42 12.38
CA GLY A 37 -7.90 -22.67 12.87
C GLY A 37 -7.05 -21.42 13.05
N MET A 38 -7.69 -20.25 13.20
CA MET A 38 -7.01 -19.02 13.61
C MET A 38 -6.61 -19.08 15.09
N LYS A 39 -5.48 -18.44 15.47
CA LYS A 39 -5.08 -18.35 16.89
C LYS A 39 -6.11 -17.63 17.74
N ASN A 40 -6.69 -16.55 17.21
CA ASN A 40 -7.89 -15.96 17.79
C ASN A 40 -9.13 -16.63 17.16
N PRO A 41 -9.84 -17.51 17.87
CA PRO A 41 -10.97 -18.23 17.31
C PRO A 41 -12.24 -17.39 17.20
N THR A 42 -12.24 -16.16 17.71
CA THR A 42 -13.41 -15.28 17.71
C THR A 42 -13.48 -14.46 16.43
N VAL A 43 -14.62 -14.50 15.75
CA VAL A 43 -14.91 -13.64 14.61
C VAL A 43 -16.15 -12.78 14.88
N GLN A 44 -16.06 -11.50 14.55
CA GLN A 44 -17.17 -10.55 14.52
C GLN A 44 -17.77 -10.54 13.11
N LEU A 45 -19.06 -10.83 12.98
CA LEU A 45 -19.79 -10.61 11.74
C LEU A 45 -20.61 -9.32 11.88
N MET A 46 -20.40 -8.37 10.99
CA MET A 46 -21.24 -7.18 10.85
C MET A 46 -22.35 -7.48 9.86
N VAL A 47 -23.56 -7.52 10.34
CA VAL A 47 -24.77 -7.78 9.53
C VAL A 47 -25.50 -6.47 9.30
N TYR A 48 -25.74 -6.15 8.04
CA TYR A 48 -26.52 -4.98 7.62
C TYR A 48 -27.81 -5.42 6.93
N GLY A 49 -28.90 -4.76 7.30
CA GLY A 49 -30.20 -4.95 6.70
C GLY A 49 -31.27 -4.16 7.43
N LYS A 50 -32.30 -3.73 6.73
CA LYS A 50 -33.35 -2.86 7.30
C LYS A 50 -33.99 -3.46 8.55
N GLY A 51 -33.81 -2.80 9.70
CA GLY A 51 -34.36 -3.22 10.99
C GLY A 51 -33.76 -4.50 11.55
N ILE A 52 -32.54 -4.88 11.13
CA ILE A 52 -31.89 -6.13 11.58
C ILE A 52 -31.60 -6.14 13.09
N ARG A 53 -31.44 -4.96 13.72
CA ARG A 53 -31.23 -4.82 15.16
C ARG A 53 -32.34 -5.46 15.98
N ASP A 54 -33.57 -5.52 15.47
CA ASP A 54 -34.75 -6.05 16.15
C ASP A 54 -34.88 -7.59 16.06
N VAL A 55 -33.86 -8.26 15.52
CA VAL A 55 -33.72 -9.71 15.55
C VAL A 55 -33.65 -10.18 17.01
N LYS A 56 -34.51 -11.09 17.40
CA LYS A 56 -34.59 -11.63 18.77
C LYS A 56 -33.40 -12.52 19.08
N SER A 57 -33.10 -13.45 18.18
CA SER A 57 -32.00 -14.40 18.32
C SER A 57 -31.41 -14.78 16.96
N VAL A 58 -30.14 -15.12 16.99
CA VAL A 58 -29.44 -15.79 15.90
C VAL A 58 -29.02 -17.17 16.41
N THR A 59 -29.19 -18.19 15.59
CA THR A 59 -28.81 -19.57 15.94
C THR A 59 -28.15 -20.26 14.77
N THR A 60 -27.31 -21.21 15.07
CA THR A 60 -26.73 -22.16 14.11
C THR A 60 -26.63 -23.52 14.80
N ASP A 61 -26.78 -24.58 14.03
CA ASP A 61 -26.57 -25.97 14.46
C ASP A 61 -25.24 -26.53 13.90
N TYR A 62 -24.41 -25.66 13.32
CA TYR A 62 -23.13 -26.07 12.73
C TYR A 62 -22.16 -26.55 13.84
N PRO A 63 -21.60 -27.78 13.73
CA PRO A 63 -20.74 -28.34 14.75
C PRO A 63 -19.49 -27.48 15.01
N GLY A 64 -19.18 -27.27 16.29
CA GLY A 64 -17.98 -26.51 16.69
C GLY A 64 -18.11 -24.98 16.58
N VAL A 65 -19.27 -24.46 16.20
CA VAL A 65 -19.55 -23.02 16.18
C VAL A 65 -20.43 -22.64 17.38
N VAL A 66 -19.98 -21.65 18.15
CA VAL A 66 -20.75 -21.09 19.27
C VAL A 66 -21.03 -19.61 18.97
N ILE A 67 -22.26 -19.17 19.16
CA ILE A 67 -22.62 -17.75 19.12
C ILE A 67 -22.44 -17.20 20.53
N ASP A 68 -21.34 -16.41 20.71
CA ASP A 68 -20.99 -15.87 22.03
C ASP A 68 -21.86 -14.69 22.41
N SER A 69 -22.13 -13.78 21.47
CA SER A 69 -22.97 -12.61 21.76
C SER A 69 -23.55 -11.96 20.51
N LEU A 70 -24.59 -11.16 20.74
CA LEU A 70 -25.21 -10.25 19.77
C LEU A 70 -25.09 -8.83 20.30
N VAL A 71 -24.47 -7.93 19.51
CA VAL A 71 -24.37 -6.52 19.87
C VAL A 71 -25.23 -5.69 18.92
N ARG A 72 -26.17 -4.96 19.52
CA ARG A 72 -27.10 -4.07 18.81
C ARG A 72 -26.50 -2.67 18.80
N LEU A 73 -26.14 -2.20 17.61
CA LEU A 73 -25.56 -0.87 17.44
C LEU A 73 -26.65 0.23 17.50
N ASP A 74 -26.26 1.49 17.46
CA ASP A 74 -27.20 2.62 17.53
C ASP A 74 -28.14 2.64 16.33
N SER A 75 -27.61 2.40 15.12
CA SER A 75 -28.44 2.24 13.93
C SER A 75 -29.33 0.99 14.04
N PRO A 76 -30.62 1.08 13.70
CA PRO A 76 -31.52 -0.07 13.67
C PRO A 76 -31.15 -1.08 12.57
N ASN A 77 -30.26 -0.71 11.66
CA ASN A 77 -29.92 -1.50 10.48
C ASN A 77 -28.63 -2.30 10.63
N TYR A 78 -27.96 -2.25 11.80
CA TYR A 78 -26.74 -3.00 12.09
C TYR A 78 -26.91 -3.93 13.30
N LEU A 79 -26.37 -5.13 13.15
CA LEU A 79 -26.25 -6.14 14.20
C LEU A 79 -24.87 -6.79 14.12
N LEU A 80 -24.14 -6.84 15.23
CA LEU A 80 -22.91 -7.62 15.30
C LEU A 80 -23.17 -8.98 15.92
N ILE A 81 -22.58 -10.03 15.34
CA ILE A 81 -22.61 -11.39 15.85
C ILE A 81 -21.17 -11.79 16.14
N TYR A 82 -20.88 -12.16 17.38
CA TYR A 82 -19.60 -12.74 17.76
C TYR A 82 -19.72 -14.26 17.78
N LEU A 83 -18.87 -14.90 16.97
CA LEU A 83 -18.80 -16.36 16.86
C LEU A 83 -17.48 -16.84 17.43
N ASN A 84 -17.51 -17.95 18.16
CA ASN A 84 -16.33 -18.72 18.52
C ASN A 84 -16.25 -19.95 17.61
N LEU A 85 -15.12 -20.08 16.93
CA LEU A 85 -14.86 -21.09 15.89
C LEU A 85 -13.77 -22.09 16.33
N LYS A 86 -13.46 -22.18 17.64
CA LYS A 86 -12.35 -22.97 18.16
C LYS A 86 -12.36 -24.42 17.68
N ASP A 87 -13.54 -25.02 17.67
CA ASP A 87 -13.73 -26.44 17.33
C ASP A 87 -14.38 -26.64 15.96
N ALA A 88 -14.58 -25.54 15.20
CA ALA A 88 -15.23 -25.57 13.90
C ALA A 88 -14.32 -26.19 12.83
N GLN A 89 -14.96 -26.87 11.86
CA GLN A 89 -14.30 -27.40 10.67
C GLN A 89 -14.70 -26.58 9.44
N PRO A 90 -13.93 -26.63 8.32
CA PRO A 90 -14.33 -25.99 7.08
C PRO A 90 -15.67 -26.51 6.55
N GLY A 91 -16.50 -25.62 6.02
CA GLY A 91 -17.80 -25.96 5.43
C GLY A 91 -18.70 -24.72 5.34
N THR A 92 -19.99 -24.94 5.13
CA THR A 92 -20.97 -23.85 5.05
C THR A 92 -21.98 -23.98 6.18
N MET A 93 -21.95 -23.04 7.10
CA MET A 93 -22.95 -22.94 8.17
C MET A 93 -24.18 -22.16 7.71
N THR A 94 -25.30 -22.40 8.39
CA THR A 94 -26.53 -21.62 8.25
C THR A 94 -26.77 -20.80 9.51
N LEU A 95 -26.87 -19.49 9.37
CA LEU A 95 -27.25 -18.56 10.41
C LEU A 95 -28.75 -18.31 10.32
N ASN A 96 -29.50 -18.64 11.36
CA ASN A 96 -30.95 -18.47 11.42
C ASN A 96 -31.32 -17.27 12.30
N PHE A 97 -31.84 -16.22 11.68
CA PHE A 97 -32.23 -14.96 12.29
C PHE A 97 -33.72 -14.99 12.63
N LYS A 98 -34.09 -15.07 13.91
CA LYS A 98 -35.47 -15.11 14.37
C LYS A 98 -35.94 -13.73 14.84
N SER A 99 -37.00 -13.22 14.21
CA SER A 99 -37.60 -11.94 14.62
C SER A 99 -38.51 -12.12 15.85
N GLU A 100 -38.90 -11.01 16.50
CA GLU A 100 -39.88 -11.01 17.59
C GLU A 100 -41.20 -11.70 17.21
N LYS A 101 -41.64 -11.57 15.97
CA LYS A 101 -42.84 -12.20 15.42
C LYS A 101 -42.64 -13.66 15.02
N GLY A 102 -41.50 -14.26 15.37
CA GLY A 102 -41.19 -15.66 15.12
C GLY A 102 -40.81 -15.99 13.66
N LYS A 103 -40.74 -14.99 12.76
CA LYS A 103 -40.25 -15.18 11.38
C LYS A 103 -38.76 -15.45 11.40
N VAL A 104 -38.33 -16.47 10.65
CA VAL A 104 -36.91 -16.84 10.49
C VAL A 104 -36.44 -16.47 9.09
N ASN A 105 -35.31 -15.76 9.00
CA ASN A 105 -34.50 -15.61 7.78
C ASN A 105 -33.23 -16.42 7.97
N SER A 106 -32.78 -17.11 6.95
CA SER A 106 -31.59 -17.97 7.01
C SER A 106 -30.57 -17.50 5.96
N GLU A 107 -29.35 -17.32 6.39
CA GLU A 107 -28.21 -16.95 5.51
C GLU A 107 -27.12 -18.01 5.62
N LYS A 108 -26.48 -18.28 4.49
CA LYS A 108 -25.33 -19.18 4.45
C LYS A 108 -24.04 -18.38 4.64
N PHE A 109 -23.14 -18.93 5.46
CA PHE A 109 -21.83 -18.34 5.70
C PHE A 109 -20.75 -19.41 5.57
N ALA A 110 -19.73 -19.15 4.75
CA ALA A 110 -18.67 -20.11 4.49
C ALA A 110 -17.56 -20.01 5.55
N LEU A 111 -17.17 -21.16 6.08
CA LEU A 111 -15.97 -21.35 6.87
C LEU A 111 -14.93 -22.08 6.00
N LYS A 112 -13.82 -21.43 5.70
CA LYS A 112 -12.78 -21.92 4.79
C LYS A 112 -11.63 -22.56 5.56
N ALA A 113 -10.96 -23.52 4.93
CA ALA A 113 -9.64 -23.95 5.38
C ALA A 113 -8.60 -22.89 5.02
N ARG A 114 -7.58 -22.76 5.84
CA ARG A 114 -6.42 -21.91 5.53
C ARG A 114 -5.53 -22.62 4.51
N GLU A 115 -5.00 -21.87 3.54
CA GLU A 115 -4.01 -22.41 2.57
C GLU A 115 -2.63 -22.63 3.22
N LYS A 116 -2.25 -21.75 4.16
CA LYS A 116 -0.97 -21.79 4.89
C LYS A 116 -1.20 -21.50 6.37
N LYS A 117 -0.38 -22.08 7.23
CA LYS A 117 -0.34 -21.68 8.64
C LYS A 117 0.25 -20.28 8.77
N GLY A 118 -0.01 -19.61 9.89
CA GLY A 118 0.48 -18.27 10.12
C GLY A 118 2.00 -18.13 10.04
N GLU A 119 2.74 -19.11 10.59
CA GLU A 119 4.20 -19.16 10.58
C GLU A 119 4.80 -19.37 9.17
N GLU A 120 4.01 -19.91 8.23
CA GLU A 120 4.45 -20.16 6.84
C GLU A 120 4.27 -18.95 5.93
N ARG A 121 3.56 -17.91 6.40
CA ARG A 121 3.38 -16.66 5.65
C ARG A 121 4.58 -15.75 5.85
N MET A 122 5.42 -15.71 4.82
CA MET A 122 6.69 -14.99 4.83
C MET A 122 6.51 -13.61 4.20
N GLY A 123 6.78 -12.56 4.98
CA GLY A 123 6.74 -11.17 4.51
C GLY A 123 7.96 -10.76 3.69
N PHE A 124 7.96 -9.49 3.27
CA PHE A 124 9.11 -8.86 2.65
C PHE A 124 10.16 -8.47 3.71
N THR A 125 11.42 -8.41 3.30
CA THR A 125 12.57 -8.05 4.15
C THR A 125 13.55 -7.17 3.37
N ASN A 126 14.70 -6.85 3.97
CA ASN A 126 15.78 -6.16 3.25
C ASN A 126 16.43 -7.02 2.14
N ALA A 127 16.05 -8.28 2.00
CA ALA A 127 16.43 -9.09 0.83
C ALA A 127 15.59 -8.74 -0.40
N ASP A 128 14.42 -8.13 -0.18
CA ASP A 128 13.50 -7.74 -1.25
C ASP A 128 13.78 -6.32 -1.75
N VAL A 129 13.27 -6.03 -2.93
CA VAL A 129 13.11 -4.69 -3.49
C VAL A 129 11.66 -4.52 -3.89
N LEU A 130 10.98 -3.57 -3.26
CA LEU A 130 9.58 -3.29 -3.53
C LEU A 130 9.48 -2.36 -4.75
N TYR A 131 8.66 -2.75 -5.72
CA TYR A 131 8.30 -1.89 -6.84
C TYR A 131 6.89 -1.35 -6.63
N MET A 132 6.83 -0.07 -6.30
CA MET A 132 5.58 0.63 -6.04
C MET A 132 4.97 1.12 -7.34
N LEU A 133 3.72 0.79 -7.60
CA LEU A 133 2.99 1.22 -8.77
C LEU A 133 1.52 1.56 -8.48
N MET A 134 0.92 2.31 -9.40
CA MET A 134 -0.49 2.67 -9.35
C MET A 134 -1.25 1.88 -10.41
N PRO A 135 -2.21 1.00 -10.03
CA PRO A 135 -2.95 0.19 -10.99
C PRO A 135 -3.57 1.00 -12.11
N ASP A 136 -4.24 2.12 -11.78
CA ASP A 136 -4.88 3.01 -12.76
C ASP A 136 -3.92 3.57 -13.83
N ARG A 137 -2.60 3.62 -13.54
CA ARG A 137 -1.58 4.29 -14.36
C ARG A 137 -0.56 3.35 -14.99
N PHE A 138 -0.56 2.09 -14.60
CA PHE A 138 0.50 1.18 -15.04
C PHE A 138 0.18 0.51 -16.36
N ALA A 139 -0.92 -0.23 -16.43
CA ALA A 139 -1.32 -0.89 -17.67
C ALA A 139 -2.81 -1.25 -17.66
N GLN A 140 -3.45 -1.18 -18.81
CA GLN A 140 -4.82 -1.62 -19.04
C GLN A 140 -4.83 -3.04 -19.60
N GLY A 141 -5.57 -3.94 -18.96
CA GLY A 141 -5.74 -5.30 -19.43
C GLY A 141 -6.56 -5.40 -20.72
N ALA A 142 -6.35 -6.46 -21.49
CA ALA A 142 -6.98 -6.68 -22.79
C ALA A 142 -8.53 -6.66 -22.75
N ASN A 143 -9.12 -6.99 -21.60
CA ASN A 143 -10.58 -7.07 -21.40
C ASN A 143 -11.10 -5.97 -20.47
N HIS A 144 -10.47 -4.81 -20.41
CA HIS A 144 -10.88 -3.71 -19.56
C HIS A 144 -12.33 -3.26 -19.90
N PRO A 145 -13.24 -3.22 -18.88
CA PRO A 145 -14.62 -2.84 -19.11
C PRO A 145 -14.75 -1.32 -19.24
N LYS A 146 -15.41 -0.85 -20.30
CA LYS A 146 -15.63 0.60 -20.53
C LYS A 146 -16.58 1.24 -19.52
N GLN A 147 -17.47 0.46 -18.92
CA GLN A 147 -18.40 0.88 -17.89
C GLN A 147 -18.74 -0.27 -16.96
N ILE A 148 -18.86 0.00 -15.68
CA ILE A 148 -19.20 -0.98 -14.65
C ILE A 148 -20.65 -0.74 -14.19
N PRO A 149 -21.56 -1.70 -14.41
CA PRO A 149 -22.94 -1.58 -13.92
C PRO A 149 -22.99 -1.44 -12.40
N GLY A 150 -23.77 -0.47 -11.93
CA GLY A 150 -23.98 -0.23 -10.50
C GLY A 150 -22.96 0.69 -9.83
N MET A 151 -21.88 1.05 -10.50
CA MET A 151 -20.96 2.10 -10.05
C MET A 151 -21.51 3.48 -10.39
N ARG A 152 -21.13 4.49 -9.61
CA ARG A 152 -21.41 5.88 -9.92
C ARG A 152 -20.77 6.28 -11.24
N PRO A 153 -21.32 7.28 -11.94
CA PRO A 153 -20.73 7.78 -13.19
C PRO A 153 -19.29 8.25 -12.94
N TYR A 154 -18.38 7.81 -13.79
CA TYR A 154 -16.96 8.19 -13.79
C TYR A 154 -16.48 8.40 -15.23
N VAL A 155 -15.38 9.13 -15.38
CA VAL A 155 -14.74 9.40 -16.67
C VAL A 155 -13.32 8.84 -16.66
N GLU A 156 -12.98 8.11 -17.71
CA GLU A 156 -11.61 7.74 -18.05
C GLU A 156 -11.11 8.68 -19.14
N ASP A 157 -10.14 9.51 -18.81
CA ASP A 157 -9.57 10.50 -19.75
C ASP A 157 -8.09 10.72 -19.45
N ARG A 158 -7.24 10.02 -20.18
CA ARG A 158 -5.77 10.06 -20.06
C ARG A 158 -5.17 11.44 -20.38
N SER A 159 -5.91 12.32 -21.01
CA SER A 159 -5.47 13.70 -21.26
C SER A 159 -5.53 14.57 -19.99
N LYS A 160 -6.20 14.10 -18.94
CA LYS A 160 -6.41 14.82 -17.69
C LYS A 160 -5.75 14.10 -16.51
N PRO A 161 -4.64 14.61 -16.01
CA PRO A 161 -3.83 13.93 -14.98
C PRO A 161 -4.59 13.53 -13.71
N SER A 162 -5.69 14.21 -13.37
CA SER A 162 -6.47 14.00 -12.16
C SER A 162 -7.71 13.12 -12.36
N LEU A 163 -7.95 12.61 -13.57
CA LEU A 163 -9.02 11.64 -13.84
C LEU A 163 -8.46 10.21 -13.89
N ARG A 164 -9.36 9.22 -13.96
CA ARG A 164 -8.98 7.83 -14.17
C ARG A 164 -8.43 7.62 -15.58
N HIS A 165 -7.44 6.74 -15.70
CA HIS A 165 -6.82 6.39 -16.97
C HIS A 165 -7.15 4.97 -17.42
N GLY A 166 -7.67 4.12 -16.52
CA GLY A 166 -8.22 2.82 -16.86
C GLY A 166 -7.20 1.67 -16.84
N GLY A 167 -6.08 1.82 -16.15
CA GLY A 167 -5.23 0.68 -15.81
C GLY A 167 -5.91 -0.22 -14.78
N ASP A 168 -5.56 -1.51 -14.74
CA ASP A 168 -6.23 -2.51 -13.91
C ASP A 168 -5.30 -3.67 -13.49
N LEU A 169 -5.81 -4.59 -12.64
CA LEU A 169 -5.05 -5.74 -12.14
C LEU A 169 -4.66 -6.72 -13.25
N ASN A 170 -5.49 -6.87 -14.29
CA ASN A 170 -5.17 -7.72 -15.42
C ASN A 170 -4.03 -7.14 -16.25
N GLY A 171 -4.00 -5.81 -16.45
CA GLY A 171 -2.89 -5.14 -17.11
C GLY A 171 -1.56 -5.35 -16.36
N ILE A 172 -1.58 -5.29 -15.03
CA ILE A 172 -0.39 -5.62 -14.22
C ILE A 172 0.00 -7.08 -14.41
N ARG A 173 -0.96 -8.00 -14.35
CA ARG A 173 -0.75 -9.45 -14.50
C ARG A 173 -0.15 -9.81 -15.86
N GLU A 174 -0.61 -9.17 -16.93
CA GLU A 174 -0.11 -9.37 -18.29
C GLU A 174 1.34 -8.90 -18.47
N HIS A 175 1.89 -8.13 -17.51
CA HIS A 175 3.27 -7.59 -17.53
C HIS A 175 4.16 -8.14 -16.40
N LEU A 176 3.82 -9.27 -15.78
CA LEU A 176 4.66 -9.86 -14.72
C LEU A 176 6.09 -10.18 -15.17
N ASP A 177 6.28 -10.55 -16.44
CA ASP A 177 7.61 -10.80 -17.02
C ASP A 177 8.51 -9.55 -16.99
N TYR A 178 7.94 -8.36 -17.13
CA TYR A 178 8.68 -7.09 -17.04
C TYR A 178 9.37 -6.94 -15.68
N PHE A 179 8.66 -7.26 -14.59
CA PHE A 179 9.23 -7.16 -13.24
C PHE A 179 10.35 -8.19 -13.04
N LYS A 180 10.23 -9.37 -13.64
CA LYS A 180 11.30 -10.39 -13.64
C LYS A 180 12.51 -9.92 -14.43
N GLU A 181 12.32 -9.36 -15.62
CA GLU A 181 13.40 -8.78 -16.43
C GLU A 181 14.12 -7.65 -15.68
N LEU A 182 13.35 -6.81 -14.99
CA LEU A 182 13.91 -5.73 -14.19
C LEU A 182 14.70 -6.25 -12.97
N GLY A 183 14.19 -7.28 -12.30
CA GLY A 183 14.83 -7.91 -11.15
C GLY A 183 14.31 -7.43 -9.79
N VAL A 184 13.13 -6.84 -9.72
CA VAL A 184 12.44 -6.57 -8.45
C VAL A 184 11.86 -7.86 -7.87
N THR A 185 11.54 -7.89 -6.57
CA THR A 185 11.11 -9.11 -5.89
C THR A 185 9.77 -8.97 -5.15
N ALA A 186 9.25 -7.74 -5.05
CA ALA A 186 7.95 -7.49 -4.47
C ALA A 186 7.24 -6.35 -5.21
N LEU A 187 5.93 -6.45 -5.35
CA LEU A 187 5.08 -5.43 -5.96
C LEU A 187 4.19 -4.82 -4.87
N TRP A 188 4.17 -3.51 -4.78
CA TRP A 188 3.26 -2.75 -3.92
C TRP A 188 2.35 -1.90 -4.80
N PHE A 189 1.04 -2.11 -4.70
CA PHE A 189 0.02 -1.35 -5.42
C PHE A 189 -0.58 -0.28 -4.51
N THR A 190 -0.89 0.93 -5.05
CA THR A 190 -1.83 1.81 -4.36
C THR A 190 -3.16 1.08 -4.14
N PRO A 191 -4.01 1.54 -3.20
CA PRO A 191 -5.16 0.75 -2.77
C PRO A 191 -6.03 0.26 -3.92
N VAL A 192 -6.35 -1.03 -3.90
CA VAL A 192 -7.17 -1.70 -4.93
C VAL A 192 -8.63 -1.90 -4.50
N LEU A 193 -8.97 -1.53 -3.26
CA LEU A 193 -10.32 -1.67 -2.74
C LEU A 193 -11.31 -0.73 -3.42
N GLU A 194 -12.60 -1.11 -3.41
CA GLU A 194 -13.66 -0.32 -4.01
C GLU A 194 -13.63 1.12 -3.50
N ASN A 195 -13.72 2.05 -4.43
CA ASN A 195 -13.50 3.47 -4.24
C ASN A 195 -14.50 4.23 -5.10
N ASP A 196 -15.79 3.96 -4.84
CA ASP A 196 -16.92 4.43 -5.64
C ASP A 196 -17.37 5.83 -5.25
N SER A 197 -16.48 6.81 -5.47
CA SER A 197 -16.79 8.22 -5.31
C SER A 197 -17.08 8.86 -6.67
N PRO A 198 -18.01 9.82 -6.76
CA PRO A 198 -18.27 10.53 -8.00
C PRO A 198 -17.07 11.42 -8.36
N ASP A 199 -16.84 11.59 -9.65
CA ASP A 199 -15.87 12.59 -10.09
C ASP A 199 -16.32 13.99 -9.65
N SER A 200 -15.39 14.79 -9.17
CA SER A 200 -15.69 16.16 -8.78
C SER A 200 -16.01 17.02 -10.01
N LYS A 201 -16.79 18.07 -9.81
CA LYS A 201 -17.09 19.06 -10.86
C LYS A 201 -15.82 19.71 -11.44
N ASN A 202 -14.74 19.71 -10.70
CA ASN A 202 -13.44 20.28 -11.11
C ASN A 202 -12.55 19.26 -11.85
N GLY A 203 -13.06 18.07 -12.18
CA GLY A 203 -12.32 17.06 -12.94
C GLY A 203 -11.28 16.28 -12.10
N PHE A 204 -11.58 16.04 -10.82
CA PHE A 204 -10.80 15.14 -9.97
C PHE A 204 -11.59 13.85 -9.73
N SER A 205 -10.92 12.72 -9.83
CA SER A 205 -11.46 11.42 -9.45
C SER A 205 -10.60 10.79 -8.35
N THR A 206 -11.15 9.77 -7.69
CA THR A 206 -10.44 9.03 -6.65
C THR A 206 -9.64 7.86 -7.23
N TYR A 207 -9.01 8.04 -8.41
CA TYR A 207 -8.21 7.03 -9.12
C TYR A 207 -7.08 6.43 -8.29
N HIS A 208 -6.63 7.16 -7.28
CA HIS A 208 -5.53 6.77 -6.39
C HIS A 208 -5.89 5.65 -5.39
N GLY A 209 -7.19 5.41 -5.14
CA GLY A 209 -7.66 4.32 -4.28
C GLY A 209 -7.82 4.65 -2.80
N TYR A 210 -7.38 5.81 -2.32
CA TYR A 210 -7.35 6.13 -0.87
C TYR A 210 -8.68 6.53 -0.24
N ALA A 211 -9.79 6.57 -0.98
CA ALA A 211 -11.12 6.88 -0.46
C ALA A 211 -12.03 5.63 -0.48
N THR A 212 -11.67 4.61 0.30
CA THR A 212 -12.30 3.28 0.32
C THR A 212 -13.80 3.35 0.65
N THR A 213 -14.62 2.74 -0.19
CA THR A 213 -16.08 2.60 0.01
C THR A 213 -16.55 1.19 0.33
N ASN A 214 -15.68 0.19 0.18
CA ASN A 214 -15.93 -1.19 0.59
C ASN A 214 -14.61 -1.88 0.93
N TYR A 215 -14.45 -2.34 2.16
CA TYR A 215 -13.22 -2.95 2.68
C TYR A 215 -13.02 -4.41 2.28
N TYR A 216 -14.05 -5.11 1.78
CA TYR A 216 -14.00 -6.54 1.42
C TYR A 216 -14.12 -6.80 -0.08
N LYS A 217 -13.99 -5.75 -0.90
CA LYS A 217 -14.19 -5.85 -2.34
C LYS A 217 -13.15 -5.05 -3.10
N VAL A 218 -12.53 -5.66 -4.09
CA VAL A 218 -11.71 -4.96 -5.09
C VAL A 218 -12.60 -4.02 -5.89
N ASP A 219 -12.08 -2.86 -6.24
CA ASP A 219 -12.77 -1.91 -7.12
C ASP A 219 -13.08 -2.58 -8.47
N PRO A 220 -14.34 -2.66 -8.88
CA PRO A 220 -14.71 -3.35 -10.13
C PRO A 220 -14.04 -2.78 -11.38
N ARG A 221 -13.51 -1.55 -11.32
CA ARG A 221 -12.73 -0.94 -12.41
C ARG A 221 -11.33 -1.53 -12.49
N PHE A 222 -10.81 -2.05 -11.37
CA PHE A 222 -9.53 -2.77 -11.33
C PHE A 222 -9.69 -4.27 -11.54
N GLY A 223 -10.88 -4.84 -11.30
CA GLY A 223 -11.15 -6.26 -11.40
C GLY A 223 -12.01 -6.79 -10.26
N THR A 224 -11.89 -8.07 -9.97
CA THR A 224 -12.58 -8.76 -8.89
C THR A 224 -11.61 -9.24 -7.80
N ASN A 225 -12.15 -9.75 -6.68
CA ASN A 225 -11.33 -10.40 -5.66
C ASN A 225 -10.59 -11.62 -6.23
N GLU A 226 -11.23 -12.35 -7.15
CA GLU A 226 -10.66 -13.48 -7.86
C GLU A 226 -9.54 -13.08 -8.83
N ASP A 227 -9.66 -11.93 -9.49
CA ASP A 227 -8.58 -11.38 -10.33
C ASP A 227 -7.37 -11.00 -9.49
N TYR A 228 -7.61 -10.42 -8.30
CA TYR A 228 -6.53 -10.10 -7.37
C TYR A 228 -5.84 -11.37 -6.84
N LYS A 229 -6.62 -12.39 -6.46
CA LYS A 229 -6.06 -13.71 -6.08
C LYS A 229 -5.23 -14.30 -7.21
N ARG A 230 -5.74 -14.29 -8.44
CA ARG A 230 -5.02 -14.80 -9.61
C ARG A 230 -3.70 -14.06 -9.85
N LEU A 231 -3.71 -12.73 -9.74
CA LEU A 231 -2.49 -11.93 -9.82
C LEU A 231 -1.48 -12.34 -8.74
N CYS A 232 -1.92 -12.51 -7.49
CA CYS A 232 -1.05 -12.98 -6.40
C CYS A 232 -0.46 -14.36 -6.70
N ASP A 233 -1.29 -15.33 -7.13
CA ASP A 233 -0.86 -16.69 -7.42
C ASP A 233 0.18 -16.73 -8.56
N GLU A 234 -0.06 -16.01 -9.66
CA GLU A 234 0.86 -15.92 -10.80
C GLU A 234 2.15 -15.18 -10.42
N ALA A 235 2.07 -14.11 -9.64
CA ALA A 235 3.25 -13.40 -9.10
C ALA A 235 4.10 -14.33 -8.22
N HIS A 236 3.48 -15.09 -7.30
CA HIS A 236 4.16 -16.06 -6.46
C HIS A 236 4.84 -17.18 -7.29
N ALA A 237 4.18 -17.66 -8.33
CA ALA A 237 4.78 -18.65 -9.24
C ALA A 237 6.05 -18.12 -9.92
N MET A 238 6.19 -16.80 -10.06
CA MET A 238 7.37 -16.13 -10.60
C MET A 238 8.36 -15.68 -9.51
N GLY A 239 8.08 -15.96 -8.23
CA GLY A 239 8.90 -15.56 -7.09
C GLY A 239 8.77 -14.07 -6.70
N LEU A 240 7.68 -13.44 -7.11
CA LEU A 240 7.34 -12.05 -6.72
C LEU A 240 6.38 -12.06 -5.53
N LYS A 241 6.62 -11.22 -4.56
CA LYS A 241 5.74 -10.98 -3.40
C LYS A 241 4.74 -9.86 -3.72
N ILE A 242 3.60 -9.87 -3.03
CA ILE A 242 2.57 -8.83 -3.16
C ILE A 242 2.38 -8.11 -1.83
N VAL A 243 2.46 -6.78 -1.86
CA VAL A 243 2.22 -5.90 -0.72
C VAL A 243 0.96 -5.09 -1.00
N MET A 244 -0.02 -5.22 -0.11
CA MET A 244 -1.30 -4.52 -0.21
C MET A 244 -1.27 -3.21 0.56
N ASP A 245 -1.75 -2.14 -0.06
CA ASP A 245 -1.97 -0.86 0.60
C ASP A 245 -3.31 -0.85 1.33
N MET A 246 -3.32 -0.52 2.62
CA MET A 246 -4.51 -0.45 3.46
C MET A 246 -4.63 0.90 4.14
N ILE A 247 -5.86 1.34 4.37
CA ILE A 247 -6.19 2.62 4.99
C ILE A 247 -7.09 2.38 6.21
N PHE A 248 -6.56 2.63 7.42
CA PHE A 248 -7.30 2.51 8.67
C PHE A 248 -7.60 3.85 9.34
N ASN A 249 -6.95 4.91 8.89
CA ASN A 249 -7.20 6.24 9.40
C ASN A 249 -8.57 6.78 9.00
N HIS A 250 -8.97 6.59 7.75
CA HIS A 250 -10.19 7.16 7.20
C HIS A 250 -10.89 6.19 6.22
N SER A 251 -12.14 6.46 5.92
CA SER A 251 -12.87 5.85 4.79
C SER A 251 -13.11 6.88 3.69
N GLY A 252 -13.62 6.44 2.54
CA GLY A 252 -14.22 7.35 1.58
C GLY A 252 -15.54 7.90 2.11
N PHE A 253 -15.85 9.17 1.80
CA PHE A 253 -17.11 9.79 2.23
C PHE A 253 -18.34 9.03 1.68
N GLU A 254 -18.22 8.37 0.55
CA GLU A 254 -19.30 7.58 -0.04
C GLU A 254 -19.43 6.17 0.53
N HIS A 255 -18.63 5.83 1.54
CA HIS A 255 -18.81 4.58 2.28
C HIS A 255 -20.21 4.54 2.90
N PRO A 256 -20.94 3.40 2.88
CA PRO A 256 -22.29 3.29 3.44
C PRO A 256 -22.42 3.75 4.89
N TRP A 257 -21.36 3.73 5.68
CA TRP A 257 -21.35 4.20 7.07
C TRP A 257 -21.64 5.68 7.23
N THR A 258 -21.33 6.52 6.24
CA THR A 258 -21.64 7.96 6.31
C THR A 258 -23.12 8.26 6.11
N LYS A 259 -23.85 7.35 5.47
CA LYS A 259 -25.30 7.48 5.22
C LYS A 259 -26.14 6.79 6.28
N ASP A 260 -25.60 5.75 6.89
CA ASP A 260 -26.23 4.97 7.96
C ASP A 260 -25.12 4.49 8.91
N MET A 261 -24.76 5.37 9.85
CA MET A 261 -23.63 5.16 10.75
C MET A 261 -23.96 4.04 11.75
N PRO A 262 -23.11 3.01 11.88
CA PRO A 262 -23.38 1.88 12.78
C PRO A 262 -23.59 2.31 14.23
N SER A 263 -22.72 3.17 14.76
CA SER A 263 -22.87 3.83 16.06
C SER A 263 -22.39 5.26 16.00
N LYS A 264 -22.83 6.12 16.92
CA LYS A 264 -22.54 7.56 16.94
C LYS A 264 -21.05 7.88 17.04
N ASP A 265 -20.27 6.96 17.58
CA ASP A 265 -18.82 7.04 17.75
C ASP A 265 -18.03 6.22 16.73
N TRP A 266 -18.64 5.90 15.57
CA TRP A 266 -17.97 5.13 14.51
C TRP A 266 -16.93 5.95 13.76
N LEU A 267 -17.21 7.23 13.57
CA LEU A 267 -16.34 8.22 12.95
C LEU A 267 -16.01 9.30 13.97
N ASN A 268 -14.83 9.90 13.88
CA ASN A 268 -14.51 11.14 14.56
C ASN A 268 -15.18 12.29 13.79
N THR A 269 -16.42 12.61 14.14
CA THR A 269 -17.27 13.55 13.39
C THR A 269 -17.73 14.71 14.25
N PRO A 270 -18.00 15.86 13.64
CA PRO A 270 -18.80 16.90 14.26
C PRO A 270 -20.21 16.39 14.59
N GLU A 271 -20.80 16.86 15.70
CA GLU A 271 -22.14 16.47 16.18
C GLU A 271 -23.23 16.57 15.11
N TRP A 272 -23.15 17.58 14.23
CA TRP A 272 -24.15 17.80 13.19
C TRP A 272 -24.27 16.66 12.16
N LEU A 273 -23.20 15.88 11.93
CA LEU A 273 -23.27 14.73 11.01
C LEU A 273 -24.05 13.57 11.67
N CYS A 274 -24.00 13.46 12.99
CA CYS A 274 -24.74 12.48 13.77
C CYS A 274 -26.24 12.85 13.87
N GLU A 275 -26.58 14.14 13.80
CA GLU A 275 -27.96 14.63 13.89
C GLU A 275 -28.71 14.58 12.56
N ASP A 276 -28.01 14.68 11.43
CA ASP A 276 -28.61 14.77 10.09
C ASP A 276 -28.43 13.47 9.27
N ALA A 277 -28.80 12.32 9.86
CA ALA A 277 -28.96 11.07 9.11
C ALA A 277 -30.13 11.14 8.07
N SER A 278 -30.66 12.32 7.82
CA SER A 278 -31.84 12.57 6.97
C SER A 278 -31.55 12.62 5.47
N GLY A 279 -30.37 12.22 5.03
CA GLY A 279 -30.09 11.99 3.60
C GLY A 279 -29.62 13.22 2.82
N ARG A 280 -29.10 14.24 3.45
CA ARG A 280 -28.32 15.25 2.74
C ARG A 280 -27.08 14.60 2.15
N ASP A 281 -26.85 14.86 0.87
CA ASP A 281 -25.58 14.52 0.24
C ASP A 281 -24.49 15.42 0.85
N PRO A 282 -23.66 14.90 1.73
CA PRO A 282 -22.67 15.72 2.43
C PRO A 282 -21.57 16.21 1.48
N MET A 283 -21.39 15.56 0.32
CA MET A 283 -20.52 16.04 -0.75
C MET A 283 -20.99 17.39 -1.32
N THR A 284 -22.29 17.67 -1.33
CA THR A 284 -22.79 18.99 -1.74
C THR A 284 -22.55 20.07 -0.70
N GLY A 285 -22.31 19.69 0.55
CA GLY A 285 -21.91 20.61 1.62
C GLY A 285 -20.40 20.81 1.76
N PHE A 286 -19.60 19.92 1.16
CA PHE A 286 -18.13 19.90 1.22
C PHE A 286 -17.44 20.19 -0.10
N THR A 287 -18.14 20.22 -1.23
CA THR A 287 -17.53 20.71 -2.47
C THR A 287 -17.14 22.16 -2.25
N ALA A 288 -15.88 22.47 -2.55
CA ALA A 288 -15.45 23.85 -2.69
C ALA A 288 -16.54 24.63 -3.45
N ASN A 289 -16.95 25.76 -2.90
CA ASN A 289 -17.88 26.62 -3.60
C ASN A 289 -17.37 26.86 -5.02
N SER A 290 -18.26 27.07 -5.97
CA SER A 290 -17.91 27.30 -7.39
C SER A 290 -16.90 28.43 -7.63
N ASP A 291 -16.60 29.22 -6.61
CA ASP A 291 -15.61 30.29 -6.57
C ASP A 291 -14.25 29.85 -5.98
N GLY A 292 -14.08 28.55 -5.66
CA GLY A 292 -12.85 28.01 -5.08
C GLY A 292 -12.68 28.30 -3.58
N SER A 293 -13.66 28.92 -2.92
CA SER A 293 -13.65 29.07 -1.47
C SER A 293 -13.90 27.71 -0.82
N GLU A 294 -13.08 27.37 0.18
CA GLU A 294 -13.30 26.18 1.00
C GLU A 294 -14.66 26.26 1.72
N PRO A 295 -15.36 25.13 1.88
CA PRO A 295 -16.52 25.08 2.74
C PRO A 295 -16.14 25.62 4.13
N ALA A 296 -17.06 26.31 4.75
CA ALA A 296 -16.81 26.93 6.05
C ALA A 296 -16.14 25.91 6.99
N LYS A 297 -14.87 26.18 7.39
CA LYS A 297 -14.04 25.34 8.26
C LYS A 297 -14.70 24.97 9.60
N SER A 298 -15.84 25.58 9.91
CA SER A 298 -16.61 25.35 11.12
C SER A 298 -17.46 24.07 11.14
N LYS A 299 -17.49 23.28 10.06
CA LYS A 299 -18.41 22.13 9.95
C LYS A 299 -17.77 20.77 10.20
N TYR A 300 -16.46 20.65 10.16
CA TYR A 300 -15.73 19.43 10.49
C TYR A 300 -14.34 19.76 11.01
N LEU A 301 -13.75 18.87 11.82
CA LEU A 301 -12.37 18.99 12.26
C LEU A 301 -11.47 18.46 11.15
N GLN A 302 -10.65 19.33 10.56
CA GLN A 302 -9.64 18.92 9.58
C GLN A 302 -8.33 18.61 10.30
N THR A 303 -7.59 17.59 9.84
CA THR A 303 -6.26 17.30 10.38
C THR A 303 -5.30 18.48 10.15
N SER A 304 -4.42 18.68 11.12
CA SER A 304 -3.34 19.67 11.01
C SER A 304 -2.26 19.28 10.00
N TYR A 305 -2.25 18.04 9.51
CA TYR A 305 -1.16 17.42 8.73
C TYR A 305 0.21 17.45 9.40
N GLN A 306 0.26 17.70 10.71
CA GLN A 306 1.49 17.71 11.49
C GLN A 306 1.54 16.49 12.40
N LEU A 307 2.57 15.66 12.26
CA LEU A 307 2.77 14.47 13.10
C LEU A 307 3.55 14.74 14.38
N THR A 308 4.15 15.92 14.50
CA THR A 308 4.93 16.31 15.68
C THR A 308 4.13 16.25 16.99
N PRO A 309 2.84 16.64 17.06
CA PRO A 309 2.08 16.53 18.31
C PRO A 309 1.98 15.11 18.88
N VAL A 310 2.03 14.08 18.03
CA VAL A 310 1.95 12.68 18.48
C VAL A 310 3.15 12.28 19.34
N VAL A 311 4.33 12.81 19.07
CA VAL A 311 5.59 12.49 19.75
C VAL A 311 6.06 13.59 20.70
N ASP A 312 5.51 14.81 20.60
CA ASP A 312 5.88 15.94 21.42
C ASP A 312 5.41 15.74 22.88
N PRO A 313 6.32 15.76 23.88
CA PRO A 313 5.94 15.64 25.28
C PRO A 313 5.18 16.88 25.81
N TYR A 314 5.18 17.97 25.09
CA TYR A 314 4.55 19.26 25.45
C TYR A 314 3.33 19.58 24.58
N ALA A 315 2.93 18.67 23.69
CA ALA A 315 1.80 18.89 22.79
C ALA A 315 0.53 19.31 23.54
N SER A 316 -0.14 20.32 23.03
CA SER A 316 -1.46 20.67 23.53
C SER A 316 -2.48 19.58 23.17
N LYS A 317 -3.55 19.48 23.98
CA LYS A 317 -4.63 18.52 23.69
C LYS A 317 -5.37 18.87 22.39
N VAL A 318 -5.46 20.14 22.03
CA VAL A 318 -6.13 20.57 20.81
C VAL A 318 -5.32 20.17 19.59
N ASP A 319 -4.00 20.41 19.59
CA ASP A 319 -3.14 20.04 18.46
C ASP A 319 -3.10 18.52 18.27
N LEU A 320 -2.98 17.76 19.36
CA LEU A 320 -3.01 16.30 19.30
C LEU A 320 -4.35 15.80 18.73
N LYS A 321 -5.48 16.38 19.20
CA LYS A 321 -6.80 16.04 18.70
C LYS A 321 -6.95 16.35 17.20
N GLU A 322 -6.52 17.52 16.76
CA GLU A 322 -6.53 17.89 15.34
C GLU A 322 -5.70 16.91 14.49
N THR A 323 -4.60 16.41 15.02
CA THR A 323 -3.77 15.42 14.31
C THR A 323 -4.47 14.08 14.17
N VAL A 324 -5.03 13.51 15.26
CA VAL A 324 -5.47 12.11 15.31
C VAL A 324 -6.97 11.90 15.16
N GLU A 325 -7.78 12.96 15.21
CA GLU A 325 -9.24 12.90 15.05
C GLU A 325 -9.72 13.77 13.87
N GLY A 326 -8.79 14.47 13.19
CA GLY A 326 -9.11 15.35 12.08
C GLY A 326 -9.26 14.59 10.77
N TRP A 327 -10.28 14.92 10.00
CA TRP A 327 -10.46 14.37 8.66
C TRP A 327 -9.31 14.78 7.75
N PHE A 328 -8.84 13.86 6.93
CA PHE A 328 -7.72 14.12 6.01
C PHE A 328 -8.10 15.17 4.97
N VAL A 329 -9.23 14.97 4.32
CA VAL A 329 -9.92 15.93 3.44
C VAL A 329 -11.44 15.73 3.60
N PRO A 330 -12.30 16.63 3.09
CA PRO A 330 -13.75 16.49 3.22
C PRO A 330 -14.30 15.15 2.69
N SER A 331 -13.67 14.58 1.69
CA SER A 331 -14.05 13.28 1.11
C SER A 331 -13.48 12.06 1.85
N MET A 332 -12.75 12.27 2.95
CA MET A 332 -12.07 11.20 3.72
C MET A 332 -12.35 11.38 5.22
N PRO A 333 -13.57 11.00 5.71
CA PRO A 333 -13.93 11.09 7.11
C PRO A 333 -13.07 10.15 7.96
N ASP A 334 -12.63 10.67 9.09
CA ASP A 334 -11.75 9.99 10.02
C ASP A 334 -12.50 8.91 10.81
N LEU A 335 -11.88 7.72 10.90
CA LEU A 335 -12.42 6.57 11.61
C LEU A 335 -12.04 6.63 13.09
N ASN A 336 -12.99 6.34 13.99
CA ASN A 336 -12.69 6.25 15.41
C ASN A 336 -12.22 4.83 15.79
N GLN A 337 -10.92 4.58 15.70
CA GLN A 337 -10.34 3.27 16.05
C GLN A 337 -10.46 2.94 17.55
N HIS A 338 -10.81 3.89 18.42
CA HIS A 338 -11.16 3.62 19.81
C HIS A 338 -12.54 2.94 19.97
N ASN A 339 -13.40 2.96 18.93
CA ASN A 339 -14.57 2.08 18.93
C ASN A 339 -14.12 0.62 18.76
N PRO A 340 -14.35 -0.26 19.76
CA PRO A 340 -13.79 -1.61 19.77
C PRO A 340 -14.36 -2.50 18.64
N HIS A 341 -15.57 -2.22 18.18
CA HIS A 341 -16.21 -2.97 17.12
C HIS A 341 -15.66 -2.57 15.75
N LEU A 342 -15.40 -1.28 15.54
CA LEU A 342 -14.73 -0.81 14.34
C LEU A 342 -13.29 -1.34 14.29
N MET A 343 -12.56 -1.26 15.40
CA MET A 343 -11.19 -1.76 15.43
C MET A 343 -11.11 -3.26 15.16
N ARG A 344 -12.06 -4.06 15.71
CA ARG A 344 -12.19 -5.49 15.40
C ARG A 344 -12.47 -5.73 13.91
N TYR A 345 -13.33 -4.93 13.32
CA TYR A 345 -13.63 -5.00 11.88
C TYR A 345 -12.36 -4.75 11.03
N LEU A 346 -11.57 -3.74 11.36
CA LEU A 346 -10.34 -3.41 10.63
C LEU A 346 -9.25 -4.48 10.79
N ILE A 347 -9.07 -5.02 12.01
CA ILE A 347 -8.13 -6.13 12.26
C ILE A 347 -8.54 -7.35 11.42
N GLN A 348 -9.81 -7.72 11.47
CA GLN A 348 -10.34 -8.86 10.69
C GLN A 348 -10.22 -8.62 9.18
N ASN A 349 -10.36 -7.40 8.72
CA ASN A 349 -10.16 -7.05 7.32
C ASN A 349 -8.74 -7.37 6.84
N SER A 350 -7.71 -7.03 7.63
CA SER A 350 -6.32 -7.40 7.29
C SER A 350 -6.14 -8.92 7.22
N ILE A 351 -6.64 -9.64 8.23
CA ILE A 351 -6.56 -11.11 8.29
C ILE A 351 -7.27 -11.73 7.08
N TRP A 352 -8.44 -11.23 6.75
CA TRP A 352 -9.24 -11.73 5.63
C TRP A 352 -8.50 -11.60 4.29
N TRP A 353 -7.85 -10.45 4.03
CA TRP A 353 -7.07 -10.25 2.81
C TRP A 353 -5.81 -11.12 2.79
N ILE A 354 -5.10 -11.26 3.91
CA ILE A 354 -3.94 -12.16 4.02
C ILE A 354 -4.35 -13.60 3.67
N GLU A 355 -5.48 -14.08 4.18
CA GLU A 355 -5.94 -15.45 3.95
C GLU A 355 -6.60 -15.63 2.57
N THR A 356 -7.36 -14.63 2.08
CA THR A 356 -8.15 -14.74 0.84
C THR A 356 -7.28 -14.70 -0.41
N VAL A 357 -6.35 -13.76 -0.50
CA VAL A 357 -5.54 -13.58 -1.71
C VAL A 357 -4.08 -13.96 -1.53
N GLY A 358 -3.63 -14.12 -0.28
CA GLY A 358 -2.28 -14.59 0.01
C GLY A 358 -1.22 -13.50 -0.07
N ILE A 359 -1.55 -12.24 0.25
CA ILE A 359 -0.57 -11.14 0.26
C ILE A 359 0.60 -11.44 1.21
N ASP A 360 1.78 -10.89 0.89
CA ASP A 360 3.04 -11.09 1.63
C ASP A 360 3.41 -9.89 2.51
N GLY A 361 2.66 -8.82 2.42
CA GLY A 361 2.88 -7.64 3.25
C GLY A 361 1.74 -6.64 3.17
N ILE A 362 1.73 -5.72 4.13
CA ILE A 362 0.82 -4.58 4.15
C ILE A 362 1.66 -3.30 4.20
N ARG A 363 1.30 -2.31 3.39
CA ARG A 363 1.64 -0.92 3.63
C ARG A 363 0.43 -0.26 4.25
N MET A 364 0.59 0.32 5.43
CA MET A 364 -0.47 1.04 6.11
C MET A 364 -0.32 2.53 5.87
N ASP A 365 -1.30 3.07 5.16
CA ASP A 365 -1.43 4.48 4.85
C ASP A 365 -1.57 5.33 6.10
N THR A 366 -0.97 6.52 6.11
CA THR A 366 -1.14 7.54 7.16
C THR A 366 -1.05 6.97 8.59
N TYR A 367 -0.15 5.99 8.83
CA TYR A 367 -0.07 5.20 10.06
C TYR A 367 -0.11 6.03 11.36
N PRO A 368 0.64 7.16 11.49
CA PRO A 368 0.66 7.93 12.74
C PRO A 368 -0.54 8.87 12.95
N TYR A 369 -1.44 8.98 12.00
CA TYR A 369 -2.65 9.81 12.16
C TYR A 369 -3.77 9.05 12.89
N ALA A 370 -3.76 7.72 12.87
CA ALA A 370 -4.67 6.90 13.67
C ALA A 370 -4.19 6.81 15.14
N TYR A 371 -5.09 6.43 16.06
CA TYR A 371 -4.72 6.27 17.47
C TYR A 371 -3.63 5.21 17.65
N ASP A 372 -2.53 5.59 18.31
CA ASP A 372 -1.32 4.77 18.45
C ASP A 372 -1.55 3.45 19.21
N ASP A 373 -2.41 3.45 20.21
CA ASP A 373 -2.77 2.26 20.99
C ASP A 373 -3.65 1.29 20.19
N ALA A 374 -4.56 1.80 19.38
CA ALA A 374 -5.38 0.98 18.50
C ALA A 374 -4.53 0.35 17.38
N MET A 375 -3.62 1.13 16.79
CA MET A 375 -2.69 0.60 15.78
C MET A 375 -1.70 -0.41 16.37
N ALA A 376 -1.26 -0.20 17.62
CA ALA A 376 -0.44 -1.19 18.34
C ALA A 376 -1.20 -2.49 18.60
N GLN A 377 -2.50 -2.42 18.94
CA GLN A 377 -3.35 -3.61 19.06
C GLN A 377 -3.45 -4.37 17.74
N TRP A 378 -3.72 -3.67 16.64
CA TRP A 378 -3.75 -4.29 15.31
C TRP A 378 -2.45 -5.01 14.99
N MET A 379 -1.32 -4.32 15.10
CA MET A 379 0.00 -4.89 14.80
C MET A 379 0.36 -6.07 15.70
N LYS A 380 -0.02 -6.01 16.99
CA LYS A 380 0.20 -7.11 17.92
C LYS A 380 -0.58 -8.36 17.49
N GLU A 381 -1.85 -8.24 17.15
CA GLU A 381 -2.68 -9.37 16.72
C GLU A 381 -2.19 -9.96 15.37
N ILE A 382 -1.76 -9.09 14.45
CA ILE A 382 -1.15 -9.54 13.18
C ILE A 382 0.18 -10.27 13.44
N ASP A 383 1.05 -9.75 14.33
CA ASP A 383 2.33 -10.38 14.66
C ASP A 383 2.16 -11.72 15.40
N GLU A 384 1.16 -11.81 16.27
CA GLU A 384 0.80 -13.05 16.95
C GLU A 384 0.31 -14.13 15.99
N GLU A 385 -0.55 -13.77 15.03
CA GLU A 385 -1.08 -14.72 14.03
C GLU A 385 -0.04 -15.06 12.95
N TYR A 386 0.73 -14.05 12.49
CA TYR A 386 1.66 -14.15 11.36
C TYR A 386 3.06 -13.62 11.74
N PRO A 387 3.84 -14.36 12.55
CA PRO A 387 5.09 -13.85 13.12
C PRO A 387 6.16 -13.49 12.07
N ASN A 388 6.11 -14.11 10.90
CA ASN A 388 7.05 -13.88 9.80
C ASN A 388 6.51 -12.89 8.72
N PHE A 389 5.29 -12.42 8.87
CA PHE A 389 4.69 -11.41 8.00
C PHE A 389 5.29 -10.02 8.28
N ASN A 390 5.30 -9.13 7.30
CA ASN A 390 5.80 -7.78 7.48
C ASN A 390 4.75 -6.73 7.12
N THR A 391 4.75 -5.65 7.90
CA THR A 391 3.94 -4.48 7.66
C THR A 391 4.83 -3.25 7.73
N VAL A 392 4.70 -2.36 6.73
CA VAL A 392 5.33 -1.04 6.74
C VAL A 392 4.27 0.03 6.98
N GLY A 393 4.52 0.92 7.93
CA GLY A 393 3.70 2.11 8.17
C GLY A 393 4.27 3.32 7.46
N GLU A 394 3.41 4.07 6.82
CA GLU A 394 3.79 5.38 6.30
C GLU A 394 3.98 6.36 7.46
N THR A 395 5.21 6.75 7.71
CA THR A 395 5.63 7.67 8.77
C THR A 395 6.25 8.91 8.14
N TRP A 396 5.41 9.78 7.59
CA TRP A 396 5.89 10.93 6.81
C TRP A 396 6.44 12.05 7.70
N VAL A 397 7.62 11.83 8.20
CA VAL A 397 8.44 12.82 8.91
C VAL A 397 9.89 12.73 8.43
N ILE A 398 10.56 13.87 8.35
CA ILE A 398 11.94 13.95 7.83
C ILE A 398 13.00 13.84 8.93
N GLU A 399 12.60 13.79 10.19
CA GLU A 399 13.50 13.62 11.33
C GLU A 399 13.57 12.14 11.76
N PRO A 400 14.77 11.52 11.70
CA PRO A 400 14.92 10.09 12.04
C PRO A 400 14.43 9.71 13.43
N ALA A 401 14.53 10.62 14.40
CA ALA A 401 14.06 10.36 15.77
C ALA A 401 12.54 10.15 15.82
N TYR A 402 11.78 10.92 15.05
CA TYR A 402 10.34 10.75 14.99
C TYR A 402 9.98 9.45 14.27
N THR A 403 10.59 9.18 13.11
CA THR A 403 10.36 7.92 12.39
C THR A 403 10.67 6.69 13.26
N ALA A 404 11.80 6.71 13.98
CA ALA A 404 12.21 5.61 14.86
C ALA A 404 11.24 5.36 16.02
N THR A 405 10.45 6.36 16.42
CA THR A 405 9.46 6.22 17.48
C THR A 405 8.42 5.15 17.15
N TRP A 406 8.01 5.03 15.90
CA TRP A 406 6.99 4.07 15.48
C TRP A 406 7.51 2.67 15.16
N GLN A 407 8.84 2.43 15.16
CA GLN A 407 9.33 1.08 14.93
C GLN A 407 9.13 0.19 16.17
N LYS A 408 8.80 -1.08 15.96
CA LYS A 408 8.67 -2.10 17.01
C LYS A 408 9.88 -2.07 17.96
N ASP A 409 9.60 -2.14 19.26
CA ASP A 409 10.61 -2.13 20.34
C ASP A 409 11.41 -0.82 20.45
N SER A 410 10.90 0.28 19.90
CA SER A 410 11.54 1.59 20.02
C SER A 410 11.66 2.05 21.46
N LYS A 411 12.86 2.47 21.85
CA LYS A 411 13.13 3.07 23.16
C LYS A 411 12.66 4.53 23.28
N LEU A 412 12.29 5.13 22.16
CA LEU A 412 11.78 6.50 22.09
C LEU A 412 10.26 6.55 22.31
N ALA A 413 9.57 5.44 22.08
CA ALA A 413 8.12 5.34 22.20
C ALA A 413 7.68 5.15 23.65
N LYS A 414 6.54 5.74 24.03
CA LYS A 414 5.88 5.47 25.33
C LYS A 414 5.26 4.07 25.39
N LYS A 415 4.85 3.53 24.24
CA LYS A 415 4.26 2.19 24.06
C LYS A 415 4.88 1.51 22.84
N ASN A 416 4.98 0.19 22.87
CA ASN A 416 5.42 -0.57 21.70
C ASN A 416 4.36 -0.53 20.60
N SER A 417 4.74 -0.11 19.42
CA SER A 417 3.85 -0.09 18.24
C SER A 417 3.65 -1.46 17.60
N TYR A 418 4.57 -2.41 17.84
CA TYR A 418 4.69 -3.68 17.14
C TYR A 418 4.92 -3.56 15.61
N LEU A 419 5.01 -2.35 15.07
CA LEU A 419 5.25 -2.10 13.64
C LEU A 419 6.70 -2.44 13.26
N LYS A 420 6.90 -3.46 12.44
CA LYS A 420 8.25 -3.94 12.10
C LYS A 420 9.01 -2.96 11.21
N THR A 421 8.33 -2.35 10.24
CA THR A 421 8.96 -1.49 9.22
C THR A 421 8.33 -0.11 9.18
N VAL A 422 9.17 0.92 9.08
CA VAL A 422 8.80 2.34 8.92
C VAL A 422 9.38 2.88 7.63
N MET A 423 8.76 3.93 7.04
CA MET A 423 9.24 4.57 5.81
C MET A 423 10.29 5.66 6.12
N ASP A 424 11.42 5.65 5.41
CA ASP A 424 12.55 6.57 5.58
C ASP A 424 12.40 7.85 4.74
N PHE A 425 11.47 8.71 5.13
CA PHE A 425 11.33 10.04 4.52
C PHE A 425 12.55 10.94 4.77
N SER A 426 13.33 10.63 5.79
CA SER A 426 14.59 11.35 6.04
C SER A 426 15.62 11.06 4.95
N PHE A 427 15.81 9.79 4.57
CA PHE A 427 16.67 9.44 3.44
C PHE A 427 16.18 10.09 2.14
N TYR A 428 14.86 10.02 1.87
CA TYR A 428 14.26 10.71 0.72
C TYR A 428 14.63 12.20 0.69
N ASP A 429 14.44 12.90 1.80
CA ASP A 429 14.74 14.32 1.91
C ASP A 429 16.22 14.60 1.65
N LYS A 430 17.14 13.87 2.30
CA LYS A 430 18.58 14.11 2.20
C LYS A 430 19.15 13.79 0.83
N ILE A 431 18.71 12.72 0.17
CA ILE A 431 19.19 12.36 -1.16
C ILE A 431 18.68 13.32 -2.25
N ASN A 432 17.43 13.82 -2.09
CA ASN A 432 16.86 14.80 -3.01
C ASN A 432 17.50 16.18 -2.86
N GLN A 433 17.90 16.60 -1.67
CA GLN A 433 18.72 17.79 -1.48
C GLN A 433 20.11 17.60 -2.08
N ALA A 434 20.75 16.46 -1.83
CA ALA A 434 22.11 16.19 -2.26
C ALA A 434 22.31 16.17 -3.79
N LYS A 435 21.28 15.80 -4.57
CA LYS A 435 21.40 15.69 -6.04
C LYS A 435 21.80 17.00 -6.73
N ASN A 436 21.41 18.13 -6.15
CA ASN A 436 21.64 19.47 -6.71
C ASN A 436 22.87 20.17 -6.10
N GLU A 437 23.65 19.49 -5.26
CA GLU A 437 24.74 20.06 -4.51
C GLU A 437 26.07 19.38 -4.83
N GLU A 438 27.16 20.14 -4.75
CA GLU A 438 28.52 19.58 -4.76
C GLU A 438 28.85 18.98 -3.38
N THR A 439 29.48 17.83 -3.36
CA THR A 439 29.88 17.16 -2.11
C THR A 439 31.12 17.83 -1.51
N THR A 440 30.91 18.93 -0.81
CA THR A 440 31.90 19.66 0.01
C THR A 440 31.46 19.59 1.47
N TRP A 441 30.72 20.59 1.97
CA TRP A 441 30.03 20.59 3.27
C TRP A 441 28.60 20.06 3.18
N GLN A 442 28.05 20.02 1.99
CA GLN A 442 26.69 19.59 1.65
C GLN A 442 26.75 18.37 0.71
N GLY A 443 25.78 18.21 -0.16
CA GLY A 443 25.71 17.08 -1.09
C GLY A 443 25.62 15.75 -0.35
N LEU A 444 26.44 14.77 -0.70
CA LEU A 444 26.41 13.44 -0.08
C LEU A 444 26.76 13.42 1.42
N ASN A 445 27.29 14.52 2.00
CA ASN A 445 27.42 14.66 3.46
C ASN A 445 26.06 14.62 4.17
N ARG A 446 24.98 15.08 3.51
CA ARG A 446 23.63 15.01 4.05
C ARG A 446 23.19 13.55 4.22
N VAL A 447 23.48 12.71 3.23
CA VAL A 447 23.14 11.28 3.25
C VAL A 447 24.01 10.54 4.27
N TYR A 448 25.31 10.83 4.32
CA TYR A 448 26.19 10.33 5.38
C TYR A 448 25.61 10.64 6.76
N SER A 449 25.20 11.87 7.02
CA SER A 449 24.65 12.31 8.30
C SER A 449 23.33 11.62 8.63
N ASN A 450 22.52 11.27 7.62
CA ASN A 450 21.26 10.55 7.83
C ASN A 450 21.51 9.16 8.48
N PHE A 451 22.46 8.41 7.97
CA PHE A 451 22.77 7.08 8.50
C PHE A 451 23.45 7.10 9.88
N VAL A 452 24.00 8.25 10.32
CA VAL A 452 24.50 8.41 11.70
C VAL A 452 23.38 8.15 12.71
N TYR A 453 22.12 8.45 12.37
CA TYR A 453 20.97 8.23 13.25
C TYR A 453 20.46 6.79 13.31
N ASP A 454 21.11 5.84 12.62
CA ASP A 454 20.69 4.42 12.65
C ASP A 454 20.68 3.81 14.05
N TYR A 455 21.43 4.39 15.00
CA TYR A 455 21.40 3.98 16.41
C TYR A 455 20.06 4.22 17.11
N LEU A 456 19.18 5.05 16.54
CA LEU A 456 17.85 5.30 17.07
C LEU A 456 16.86 4.19 16.74
N TYR A 457 17.09 3.48 15.63
CA TYR A 457 16.21 2.40 15.18
C TYR A 457 16.54 1.10 15.87
N PRO A 458 15.56 0.40 16.48
CA PRO A 458 15.76 -0.97 16.96
C PRO A 458 16.27 -1.93 15.88
N ASN A 459 15.82 -1.75 14.65
CA ASN A 459 16.24 -2.55 13.50
C ASN A 459 16.40 -1.69 12.23
N PRO A 460 17.58 -1.11 11.97
CA PRO A 460 17.83 -0.32 10.77
C PRO A 460 17.62 -1.08 9.45
N SER A 461 17.81 -2.41 9.45
CA SER A 461 17.57 -3.23 8.25
C SER A 461 16.08 -3.40 7.90
N SER A 462 15.19 -3.02 8.83
CA SER A 462 13.73 -3.02 8.64
C SER A 462 13.19 -1.59 8.50
N VAL A 463 13.96 -0.69 7.86
CA VAL A 463 13.53 0.65 7.49
C VAL A 463 13.44 0.71 5.98
N MET A 464 12.29 1.11 5.43
CA MET A 464 12.05 1.15 3.99
C MET A 464 12.47 2.50 3.42
N ALA A 465 13.53 2.52 2.61
CA ALA A 465 14.03 3.71 1.96
C ALA A 465 13.56 3.82 0.51
N PHE A 466 13.44 5.05 0.04
CA PHE A 466 13.04 5.40 -1.31
C PHE A 466 13.63 6.76 -1.72
N ILE A 467 13.67 7.02 -3.02
CA ILE A 467 14.13 8.31 -3.56
C ILE A 467 12.99 9.15 -4.14
N GLU A 468 11.88 8.51 -4.43
CA GLU A 468 10.64 9.08 -4.94
C GLU A 468 9.48 8.12 -4.71
N ASN A 469 8.25 8.61 -4.66
CA ASN A 469 7.03 7.82 -4.62
C ASN A 469 5.86 8.58 -5.27
N HIS A 470 4.64 8.07 -5.14
CA HIS A 470 3.44 8.67 -5.74
C HIS A 470 2.99 9.99 -5.10
N ASP A 471 3.55 10.35 -3.94
CA ASP A 471 3.21 11.56 -3.19
C ASP A 471 4.31 12.62 -3.23
N THR A 472 5.42 12.32 -3.90
CA THR A 472 6.57 13.22 -3.98
C THR A 472 6.88 13.58 -5.44
N ASP A 473 7.69 14.61 -5.64
CA ASP A 473 8.28 14.85 -6.95
C ASP A 473 9.07 13.63 -7.42
N ARG A 474 9.08 13.39 -8.74
CA ARG A 474 10.02 12.44 -9.32
C ARG A 474 11.45 12.89 -9.04
N PHE A 475 12.37 11.96 -8.84
CA PHE A 475 13.76 12.30 -8.53
C PHE A 475 14.42 13.17 -9.62
N LEU A 476 14.09 12.92 -10.87
CA LEU A 476 14.54 13.73 -11.99
C LEU A 476 13.87 15.12 -12.04
N GLY A 477 12.73 15.31 -11.34
CA GLY A 477 11.94 16.54 -11.46
C GLY A 477 11.57 16.80 -12.91
N ASN A 478 11.86 18.01 -13.40
CA ASN A 478 11.76 18.38 -14.82
C ASN A 478 13.09 18.22 -15.56
N GLY A 479 14.12 17.67 -14.89
CA GLY A 479 15.46 17.49 -15.43
C GLY A 479 15.72 16.13 -16.07
N LYS A 480 16.99 15.90 -16.40
CA LYS A 480 17.49 14.66 -17.02
C LYS A 480 18.83 14.19 -16.44
N ASP A 481 19.12 14.52 -15.18
CA ASP A 481 20.41 14.14 -14.55
C ASP A 481 20.42 12.65 -14.18
N THR A 482 20.70 11.82 -15.17
CA THR A 482 20.80 10.37 -15.00
C THR A 482 22.00 9.94 -14.16
N LEU A 483 23.03 10.77 -14.01
CA LEU A 483 24.18 10.46 -13.16
C LEU A 483 23.82 10.61 -11.68
N ALA A 484 23.11 11.68 -11.32
CA ALA A 484 22.57 11.84 -9.98
C ALA A 484 21.58 10.70 -9.62
N LEU A 485 20.70 10.31 -10.57
CA LEU A 485 19.78 9.20 -10.38
C LEU A 485 20.53 7.87 -10.12
N LYS A 486 21.61 7.60 -10.88
CA LYS A 486 22.45 6.41 -10.65
C LYS A 486 23.14 6.43 -9.29
N GLN A 487 23.59 7.60 -8.81
CA GLN A 487 24.16 7.73 -7.45
C GLN A 487 23.12 7.41 -6.37
N ALA A 488 21.91 7.95 -6.52
CA ALA A 488 20.82 7.72 -5.59
C ALA A 488 20.39 6.23 -5.54
N LEU A 489 20.26 5.59 -6.71
CA LEU A 489 19.94 4.16 -6.82
C LEU A 489 21.09 3.27 -6.33
N ALA A 490 22.35 3.64 -6.58
CA ALA A 490 23.50 2.90 -6.04
C ALA A 490 23.47 2.86 -4.52
N LEU A 491 23.19 3.99 -3.86
CA LEU A 491 23.01 4.03 -2.40
C LEU A 491 21.79 3.25 -1.96
N LEU A 492 20.61 3.56 -2.52
CA LEU A 492 19.34 2.92 -2.14
C LEU A 492 19.45 1.38 -2.14
N LEU A 493 20.13 0.82 -3.15
CA LEU A 493 20.22 -0.63 -3.36
C LEU A 493 21.38 -1.30 -2.63
N THR A 494 22.29 -0.54 -1.99
CA THR A 494 23.47 -1.11 -1.31
C THR A 494 23.55 -0.82 0.18
N VAL A 495 22.83 0.18 0.70
CA VAL A 495 22.77 0.51 2.12
C VAL A 495 21.90 -0.49 2.90
N ASN A 496 21.95 -0.42 4.23
CA ASN A 496 21.20 -1.31 5.13
C ASN A 496 19.73 -0.85 5.25
N ARG A 497 18.96 -1.03 4.19
CA ARG A 497 17.53 -0.64 4.10
C ARG A 497 16.73 -1.66 3.29
N ILE A 498 15.41 -1.62 3.40
CA ILE A 498 14.49 -2.24 2.45
C ILE A 498 14.29 -1.22 1.31
N PRO A 499 14.77 -1.47 0.10
CA PRO A 499 14.61 -0.49 -0.98
C PRO A 499 13.21 -0.53 -1.58
N GLN A 500 12.66 0.67 -1.87
CA GLN A 500 11.46 0.85 -2.68
C GLN A 500 11.79 1.66 -3.92
N LEU A 501 11.42 1.14 -5.09
CA LEU A 501 11.43 1.84 -6.37
C LEU A 501 10.02 2.29 -6.72
N TYR A 502 9.90 3.44 -7.35
CA TYR A 502 8.65 3.91 -7.91
C TYR A 502 8.59 3.57 -9.41
N TYR A 503 7.42 3.12 -9.91
CA TYR A 503 7.30 2.70 -11.31
C TYR A 503 7.81 3.77 -12.29
N GLY A 504 8.57 3.32 -13.27
CA GLY A 504 9.11 4.18 -14.32
C GLY A 504 10.41 4.92 -13.96
N THR A 505 10.94 4.80 -12.72
CA THR A 505 12.27 5.31 -12.35
C THR A 505 13.35 4.72 -13.28
N GLU A 506 13.24 3.44 -13.57
CA GLU A 506 14.16 2.65 -14.42
C GLU A 506 14.11 3.01 -15.89
N VAL A 507 13.05 3.69 -16.32
CA VAL A 507 12.87 4.19 -17.70
C VAL A 507 12.80 5.72 -17.76
N LEU A 508 13.37 6.39 -16.76
CA LEU A 508 13.57 7.84 -16.71
C LEU A 508 12.27 8.67 -16.71
N MET A 509 11.17 8.13 -16.19
CA MET A 509 9.97 8.95 -15.98
C MET A 509 10.29 10.11 -15.05
N ASN A 510 9.75 11.28 -15.36
CA ASN A 510 9.99 12.55 -14.64
C ASN A 510 8.67 13.26 -14.34
N GLY A 511 8.72 14.35 -13.59
CA GLY A 511 7.57 15.18 -13.24
C GLY A 511 7.72 15.84 -11.88
N THR A 512 6.95 16.92 -11.69
CA THR A 512 6.86 17.64 -10.41
C THR A 512 5.39 17.85 -10.03
N LYS A 513 5.13 18.04 -8.76
CA LYS A 513 3.79 18.30 -8.21
C LYS A 513 3.34 19.76 -8.34
N GLU A 514 4.11 20.64 -8.97
CA GLU A 514 3.80 22.08 -9.09
C GLU A 514 2.40 22.39 -9.64
N VAL A 515 1.87 21.51 -10.50
CA VAL A 515 0.54 21.68 -11.09
C VAL A 515 -0.49 20.78 -10.39
N THR A 516 -0.23 19.48 -10.32
CA THR A 516 -1.11 18.48 -9.68
C THR A 516 -0.34 17.21 -9.39
N ASP A 517 -0.80 16.41 -8.42
CA ASP A 517 -0.27 15.08 -8.14
C ASP A 517 -0.26 14.18 -9.38
N GLY A 518 -1.22 14.35 -10.28
CA GLY A 518 -1.28 13.61 -11.54
C GLY A 518 -0.02 13.73 -12.40
N ASN A 519 0.75 14.83 -12.27
CA ASN A 519 1.99 15.02 -13.05
C ASN A 519 3.14 14.09 -12.62
N VAL A 520 3.14 13.62 -11.38
CA VAL A 520 4.10 12.61 -10.90
C VAL A 520 3.56 11.19 -11.01
N ARG A 521 2.27 11.07 -11.35
CA ARG A 521 1.49 9.83 -11.50
C ARG A 521 1.11 9.58 -12.97
N CYS A 522 2.04 9.87 -13.88
CA CYS A 522 1.85 9.68 -15.33
C CYS A 522 1.69 8.19 -15.67
N ASP A 523 1.08 7.90 -16.82
CA ASP A 523 0.98 6.55 -17.35
C ASP A 523 2.35 5.94 -17.63
N PHE A 524 2.50 4.65 -17.35
CA PHE A 524 3.67 3.91 -17.79
C PHE A 524 3.63 3.77 -19.32
N PRO A 525 4.72 4.16 -20.03
CA PRO A 525 4.69 4.16 -21.50
C PRO A 525 4.53 2.76 -22.08
N GLY A 526 3.52 2.56 -22.91
CA GLY A 526 3.16 1.28 -23.51
C GLY A 526 2.12 0.50 -22.72
N GLY A 527 1.63 1.04 -21.59
CA GLY A 527 0.62 0.38 -20.75
C GLY A 527 -0.80 0.46 -21.30
N PHE A 528 -1.05 1.27 -22.31
CA PHE A 528 -2.43 1.52 -22.76
C PHE A 528 -2.58 1.34 -24.27
N PRO A 529 -3.77 0.95 -24.74
CA PRO A 529 -4.04 0.84 -26.17
C PRO A 529 -3.78 2.15 -26.90
N GLY A 530 -3.02 2.06 -28.00
CA GLY A 530 -2.68 3.23 -28.84
C GLY A 530 -1.41 3.96 -28.43
N ASP A 531 -0.70 3.52 -27.39
CA ASP A 531 0.60 4.07 -27.04
C ASP A 531 1.62 3.74 -28.15
N GLU A 532 2.22 4.78 -28.72
CA GLU A 532 3.29 4.66 -29.73
C GLU A 532 4.64 4.32 -29.09
N HIS A 533 4.86 4.76 -27.86
CA HIS A 533 6.04 4.51 -27.06
C HIS A 533 5.78 3.39 -26.06
N ASN A 534 6.64 2.38 -26.03
CA ASN A 534 6.46 1.20 -25.20
C ASN A 534 7.74 0.85 -24.43
N CYS A 535 7.73 1.10 -23.12
CA CYS A 535 8.86 0.80 -22.24
C CYS A 535 8.86 -0.63 -21.69
N PHE A 536 7.82 -1.44 -21.93
CA PHE A 536 7.84 -2.85 -21.55
C PHE A 536 8.81 -3.69 -22.39
N THR A 537 9.11 -3.27 -23.62
CA THR A 537 9.98 -4.01 -24.53
C THR A 537 11.29 -3.25 -24.79
N LYS A 538 12.34 -4.00 -25.05
CA LYS A 538 13.66 -3.45 -25.40
C LYS A 538 13.61 -2.58 -26.65
N GLU A 539 12.83 -3.00 -27.64
CA GLU A 539 12.69 -2.33 -28.94
C GLU A 539 11.92 -1.02 -28.81
N GLY A 540 10.99 -0.94 -27.86
CA GLY A 540 10.18 0.26 -27.62
C GLY A 540 10.88 1.30 -26.75
N ARG A 541 11.90 0.91 -25.97
CA ARG A 541 12.69 1.85 -25.14
C ARG A 541 13.63 2.68 -26.02
N THR A 542 13.74 3.97 -25.76
CA THR A 542 14.79 4.81 -26.30
C THR A 542 16.17 4.33 -25.84
N LYS A 543 17.25 4.78 -26.48
CA LYS A 543 18.63 4.42 -26.08
C LYS A 543 18.93 4.82 -24.61
N ALA A 544 18.41 5.94 -24.15
CA ALA A 544 18.62 6.42 -22.78
C ALA A 544 17.87 5.55 -21.78
N GLU A 545 16.58 5.26 -22.02
CA GLU A 545 15.75 4.40 -21.21
C GLU A 545 16.31 2.98 -21.14
N GLN A 546 16.70 2.40 -22.29
CA GLN A 546 17.31 1.08 -22.33
C GLN A 546 18.63 1.02 -21.54
N SER A 547 19.44 2.05 -21.63
CA SER A 547 20.68 2.14 -20.86
C SER A 547 20.41 2.22 -19.36
N MET A 548 19.40 2.99 -18.93
CA MET A 548 19.04 3.11 -17.52
C MET A 548 18.39 1.83 -17.00
N PHE A 549 17.47 1.24 -17.77
CA PHE A 549 16.85 -0.05 -17.46
C PHE A 549 17.91 -1.14 -17.25
N GLN A 550 18.85 -1.28 -18.19
CA GLN A 550 19.92 -2.28 -18.09
C GLN A 550 20.83 -2.06 -16.88
N TRP A 551 21.12 -0.80 -16.57
CA TRP A 551 21.94 -0.44 -15.42
C TRP A 551 21.22 -0.83 -14.11
N THR A 552 19.94 -0.47 -13.99
CA THR A 552 19.11 -0.76 -12.83
C THR A 552 18.88 -2.26 -12.69
N SER A 553 18.50 -2.94 -13.76
CA SER A 553 18.26 -4.39 -13.78
C SER A 553 19.50 -5.18 -13.36
N ARG A 554 20.69 -4.80 -13.87
CA ARG A 554 21.96 -5.45 -13.50
C ARG A 554 22.23 -5.33 -12.00
N LEU A 555 22.00 -4.15 -11.42
CA LEU A 555 22.19 -3.94 -9.99
C LEU A 555 21.17 -4.72 -9.14
N LEU A 556 19.90 -4.77 -9.58
CA LEU A 556 18.83 -5.52 -8.93
C LEU A 556 19.12 -7.04 -8.95
N HIS A 557 19.50 -7.59 -10.09
CA HIS A 557 19.84 -9.02 -10.20
C HIS A 557 21.10 -9.39 -9.39
N TRP A 558 22.11 -8.51 -9.35
CA TRP A 558 23.28 -8.72 -8.49
C TRP A 558 22.90 -8.71 -7.00
N ARG A 559 21.91 -7.90 -6.61
CA ARG A 559 21.44 -7.80 -5.23
C ARG A 559 20.63 -9.02 -4.79
N GLN A 560 19.93 -9.69 -5.71
CA GLN A 560 19.13 -10.87 -5.39
C GLN A 560 20.00 -11.98 -4.79
N GLY A 561 19.63 -12.44 -3.58
CA GLY A 561 20.39 -13.48 -2.87
C GLY A 561 21.79 -13.08 -2.39
N ASN A 562 22.19 -11.81 -2.58
CA ASN A 562 23.50 -11.33 -2.14
C ASN A 562 23.52 -11.06 -0.63
N GLU A 563 24.02 -12.02 0.15
CA GLU A 563 24.10 -11.91 1.60
C GLU A 563 25.04 -10.79 2.09
N VAL A 564 26.00 -10.36 1.26
CA VAL A 564 26.87 -9.22 1.60
C VAL A 564 26.01 -7.96 1.77
N ILE A 565 25.01 -7.77 0.91
CA ILE A 565 24.09 -6.62 0.97
C ILE A 565 23.04 -6.79 2.07
N THR A 566 22.47 -7.99 2.21
CA THR A 566 21.33 -8.20 3.12
C THR A 566 21.73 -8.47 4.58
N LYS A 567 22.88 -9.10 4.80
CA LYS A 567 23.38 -9.47 6.14
C LYS A 567 24.68 -8.75 6.54
N GLY A 568 25.36 -8.14 5.57
CA GLY A 568 26.69 -7.54 5.80
C GLY A 568 26.67 -6.37 6.77
N LYS A 569 27.70 -6.27 7.59
CA LYS A 569 27.96 -5.08 8.39
C LYS A 569 28.19 -3.88 7.45
N MET A 570 27.50 -2.79 7.72
CA MET A 570 27.73 -1.53 7.00
C MET A 570 28.84 -0.71 7.69
N THR A 571 29.77 -0.22 6.91
CA THR A 571 30.76 0.79 7.30
C THR A 571 30.67 1.94 6.31
N GLN A 572 30.49 3.16 6.78
CA GLN A 572 30.48 4.35 5.94
C GLN A 572 31.65 5.26 6.29
N PHE A 573 32.21 5.88 5.27
CA PHE A 573 33.31 6.84 5.44
C PHE A 573 32.75 8.25 5.21
N MET A 574 33.04 9.18 6.11
CA MET A 574 32.70 10.58 5.90
C MET A 574 33.24 11.05 4.55
N PRO A 575 32.44 11.69 3.70
CA PRO A 575 32.87 12.16 2.39
C PRO A 575 34.19 12.96 2.48
N ASN A 576 35.13 12.59 1.62
CA ASN A 576 36.45 13.21 1.56
C ASN A 576 36.78 13.58 0.12
N LYS A 577 37.21 14.84 -0.13
CA LYS A 577 37.48 15.36 -1.48
C LYS A 577 36.34 15.07 -2.48
N GLY A 578 35.10 15.15 -2.01
CA GLY A 578 33.91 14.90 -2.82
C GLY A 578 33.53 13.42 -2.99
N ILE A 579 34.30 12.49 -2.45
CA ILE A 579 34.07 11.05 -2.60
C ILE A 579 33.39 10.51 -1.34
N TYR A 580 32.25 9.87 -1.50
CA TYR A 580 31.52 9.13 -0.46
C TYR A 580 31.67 7.63 -0.70
N VAL A 581 32.03 6.88 0.36
CA VAL A 581 32.26 5.43 0.29
C VAL A 581 31.44 4.73 1.38
N VAL A 582 30.71 3.70 0.97
CA VAL A 582 29.97 2.78 1.85
C VAL A 582 30.41 1.36 1.56
N ALA A 583 30.80 0.62 2.58
CA ALA A 583 31.16 -0.79 2.50
C ALA A 583 30.07 -1.67 3.16
N ARG A 584 29.82 -2.82 2.56
CA ARG A 584 29.06 -3.94 3.16
C ARG A 584 29.98 -5.15 3.22
N GLN A 585 30.10 -5.78 4.40
CA GLN A 585 31.04 -6.89 4.62
C GLN A 585 30.36 -8.07 5.28
N TYR A 586 30.48 -9.26 4.69
CA TYR A 586 29.93 -10.50 5.22
C TYR A 586 30.78 -11.70 4.83
N GLN A 587 31.19 -12.51 5.81
CA GLN A 587 31.94 -13.77 5.60
C GLN A 587 33.16 -13.60 4.67
N GLY A 588 33.94 -12.54 4.88
CA GLY A 588 35.16 -12.29 4.12
C GLY A 588 34.95 -11.70 2.71
N LYS A 589 33.72 -11.46 2.30
CA LYS A 589 33.36 -10.76 1.08
C LYS A 589 33.01 -9.31 1.37
N THR A 590 33.33 -8.43 0.43
CA THR A 590 33.05 -6.99 0.53
C THR A 590 32.38 -6.48 -0.72
N ALA A 591 31.35 -5.66 -0.57
CA ALA A 591 30.79 -4.79 -1.60
C ALA A 591 31.06 -3.34 -1.21
N LEU A 592 31.69 -2.60 -2.09
CA LEU A 592 32.12 -1.22 -1.87
C LEU A 592 31.41 -0.30 -2.86
N THR A 593 30.52 0.54 -2.35
CA THR A 593 29.85 1.59 -3.15
C THR A 593 30.63 2.87 -3.03
N ILE A 594 31.14 3.38 -4.17
CA ILE A 594 31.98 4.56 -4.27
C ILE A 594 31.30 5.59 -5.16
N LEU A 595 31.06 6.79 -4.64
CA LEU A 595 30.39 7.87 -5.35
C LEU A 595 31.29 9.11 -5.40
N ASN A 596 31.56 9.60 -6.60
CA ASN A 596 32.11 10.94 -6.78
C ASN A 596 30.96 11.95 -6.81
N GLY A 597 30.67 12.60 -5.68
CA GLY A 597 29.58 13.59 -5.54
C GLY A 597 29.92 14.98 -6.09
N THR A 598 30.89 15.10 -7.02
CA THR A 598 31.28 16.37 -7.63
C THR A 598 31.17 16.34 -9.14
N SER A 599 31.04 17.52 -9.74
CA SER A 599 31.03 17.72 -11.20
C SER A 599 32.42 17.65 -11.85
N LYS A 600 33.48 17.34 -11.06
CA LYS A 600 34.87 17.22 -11.51
C LYS A 600 35.41 15.81 -11.32
N PRO A 601 36.43 15.39 -12.08
CA PRO A 601 37.17 14.17 -11.77
C PRO A 601 37.75 14.24 -10.35
N ALA A 602 37.78 13.09 -9.66
CA ALA A 602 38.33 13.01 -8.32
C ALA A 602 39.19 11.73 -8.16
N THR A 603 40.22 11.83 -7.36
CA THR A 603 41.14 10.71 -7.06
C THR A 603 40.79 10.16 -5.68
N MET A 604 40.37 8.91 -5.63
CA MET A 604 40.17 8.15 -4.37
C MET A 604 41.50 7.64 -3.85
N ASP A 605 41.90 8.11 -2.69
CA ASP A 605 43.06 7.60 -1.98
C ASP A 605 42.69 6.26 -1.34
N VAL A 606 43.17 5.16 -1.90
CA VAL A 606 42.80 3.79 -1.48
C VAL A 606 43.29 3.48 -0.06
N GLU A 607 44.42 4.05 0.38
CA GLU A 607 44.95 3.81 1.73
C GLU A 607 43.99 4.28 2.82
N ARG A 608 43.22 5.34 2.59
CA ARG A 608 42.19 5.83 3.50
C ARG A 608 41.14 4.76 3.82
N TYR A 609 40.91 3.82 2.94
CA TYR A 609 39.85 2.79 3.03
C TYR A 609 40.42 1.40 3.35
N ALA A 610 41.69 1.33 3.79
CA ALA A 610 42.39 0.08 4.12
C ALA A 610 41.63 -0.79 5.14
N GLU A 611 40.87 -0.18 6.06
CA GLU A 611 40.02 -0.88 7.05
C GLU A 611 39.04 -1.87 6.41
N VAL A 612 38.47 -1.52 5.25
CA VAL A 612 37.49 -2.35 4.53
C VAL A 612 38.09 -3.06 3.32
N ILE A 613 39.15 -2.51 2.72
CA ILE A 613 39.84 -3.11 1.56
C ILE A 613 40.72 -4.27 2.00
N GLY A 614 41.35 -4.15 3.17
CA GLY A 614 42.26 -5.19 3.72
C GLY A 614 43.39 -5.50 2.75
N SER A 615 43.60 -6.78 2.46
CA SER A 615 44.64 -7.27 1.55
C SER A 615 44.18 -7.43 0.08
N ALA A 616 42.97 -6.99 -0.24
CA ALA A 616 42.42 -7.12 -1.59
C ALA A 616 43.22 -6.26 -2.59
N GLN A 617 43.74 -6.87 -3.66
CA GLN A 617 44.51 -6.17 -4.70
C GLN A 617 43.66 -5.76 -5.89
N LYS A 618 42.54 -6.44 -6.12
CA LYS A 618 41.63 -6.18 -7.22
C LYS A 618 40.17 -6.31 -6.79
N ALA A 619 39.32 -5.49 -7.36
CA ALA A 619 37.88 -5.59 -7.20
C ALA A 619 37.17 -5.51 -8.55
N LYS A 620 36.08 -6.22 -8.71
CA LYS A 620 35.26 -6.23 -9.90
C LYS A 620 34.12 -5.21 -9.78
N ASP A 621 34.01 -4.30 -10.73
CA ASP A 621 32.80 -3.47 -10.84
C ASP A 621 31.65 -4.33 -11.36
N ILE A 622 30.61 -4.47 -10.56
CA ILE A 622 29.44 -5.32 -10.86
C ILE A 622 28.61 -4.79 -12.03
N LEU A 623 28.70 -3.50 -12.32
CA LEU A 623 27.95 -2.83 -13.38
C LEU A 623 28.58 -3.01 -14.76
N THR A 624 29.91 -2.99 -14.85
CA THR A 624 30.65 -3.05 -16.11
C THR A 624 31.44 -4.35 -16.30
N GLY A 625 31.69 -5.08 -15.20
CA GLY A 625 32.57 -6.26 -15.20
C GLY A 625 34.07 -5.91 -15.22
N HIS A 626 34.42 -4.62 -15.24
CA HIS A 626 35.81 -4.17 -15.22
C HIS A 626 36.47 -4.45 -13.87
N TYR A 627 37.77 -4.79 -13.88
CA TYR A 627 38.56 -4.96 -12.66
C TYR A 627 39.37 -3.72 -12.36
N TYR A 628 39.25 -3.22 -11.14
CA TYR A 628 40.03 -2.11 -10.60
C TYR A 628 41.19 -2.64 -9.74
N ASP A 629 42.35 -2.03 -9.90
CA ASP A 629 43.55 -2.31 -9.10
C ASP A 629 43.47 -1.50 -7.80
N LEU A 630 43.26 -2.18 -6.67
CA LEU A 630 43.15 -1.56 -5.35
C LEU A 630 44.52 -1.32 -4.67
N THR A 631 45.63 -1.61 -5.33
CA THR A 631 46.98 -1.24 -4.85
C THR A 631 47.38 0.19 -5.23
N LYS A 632 46.53 0.88 -6.00
CA LYS A 632 46.73 2.24 -6.51
C LYS A 632 45.48 3.08 -6.26
N ASN A 633 45.70 4.40 -6.19
CA ASN A 633 44.57 5.34 -6.16
C ASN A 633 43.68 5.18 -7.38
N LEU A 634 42.35 5.35 -7.18
CA LEU A 634 41.37 5.21 -8.24
C LEU A 634 40.94 6.57 -8.77
N GLU A 635 41.02 6.73 -10.10
CA GLU A 635 40.52 7.91 -10.77
C GLU A 635 39.02 7.75 -11.07
N LEU A 636 38.21 8.67 -10.57
CA LEU A 636 36.77 8.71 -10.72
C LEU A 636 36.37 9.83 -11.67
N LYS A 637 35.51 9.50 -12.64
CA LYS A 637 34.90 10.51 -13.51
C LYS A 637 33.90 11.39 -12.71
N PRO A 638 33.56 12.59 -13.24
CA PRO A 638 32.50 13.40 -12.64
C PRO A 638 31.22 12.61 -12.39
N ARG A 639 30.63 12.75 -11.20
CA ARG A 639 29.39 12.09 -10.78
C ARG A 639 29.37 10.56 -10.97
N GLN A 640 30.53 9.91 -11.01
CA GLN A 640 30.63 8.47 -11.20
C GLN A 640 30.16 7.70 -9.97
N SER A 641 29.41 6.60 -10.23
CA SER A 641 29.11 5.54 -9.25
C SER A 641 29.88 4.29 -9.63
N LEU A 642 30.58 3.68 -8.68
CA LEU A 642 31.18 2.35 -8.79
C LEU A 642 30.61 1.46 -7.67
N ILE A 643 30.35 0.21 -8.00
CA ILE A 643 30.01 -0.82 -7.01
C ILE A 643 30.98 -1.96 -7.23
N LEU A 644 31.96 -2.05 -6.34
CA LEU A 644 33.07 -2.99 -6.42
C LEU A 644 32.84 -4.19 -5.47
N GLU A 645 33.10 -5.38 -5.96
CA GLU A 645 33.00 -6.64 -5.18
C GLU A 645 34.36 -7.38 -5.17
N TYR A 646 34.73 -7.88 -4.00
CA TYR A 646 35.94 -8.68 -3.79
C TYR A 646 35.83 -9.58 -2.57
#